data_72e7a78538fdc16c35e97e6cb7f6f3fd
#
_entry.id   72e7a78538fdc16c35e97e6cb7f6f3fd
#
_cell.length_a   1.000
_cell.length_b   1.000
_cell.length_c   1.000
_cell.angle_alpha   90.00
_cell.angle_beta   90.00
_cell.angle_gamma   90.00
#
_symmetry.space_group_name_H-M   'P 1'
#
loop_
_entity.id
_entity.type
_entity.pdbx_description
1 polymer ?
#
loop_
_entity_poly.entity_id
_entity_poly.type
_entity_poly.pdbx_seq_one_letter_code
_entity_poly.pdbx_strand_id
1 'polypeptide(L)'
;MKPFTFQLPDFWQATLVPSRVDLLFASRNIIAGGVALYLAFCFDLQQPQWALTTVFIVGQSTSGMVLAKGAYRLLGTFVGAVASLVMIGVCGQAPLLFLLCMALWLALCTTGASLLRNHAAYGFVLAGYTTAIIALPATAAPLGVFDEAVARCQEISLGILCASIASTILWPRRVEQTLAVQGRAAWQAGMRAAASELQGTDQRKGLLEALGRLVAVDAQRDHAWFEGPKGRRRSQALRVLSRDVLGLLRAARGVARQRMMLDDASFVTTWVEDVAATLRQERHEALPELSRRLTLALADPRLSPEANFCLMQLAQVLRLVNVGALTLAAVETGRVPPGAPGALSWHRDIEQGVLGGVRSALAFLAVAAFWMFTAWPSGLGAVSISGVVLSLFAARENPSASSLNFLKGIALSIPVAGCVRFALLPGFDGFPLLCMALGVPLFFASLCMSRANLAASASAFCIFFVNNVGPSNLMTYDIAAFLNKAIATLVGVGIAVVVFRLIPLNPGERHYRRMFTASLFDLAQLTSRPLEQAESWFGGRMADRLIRLSRYSDTLPAERRTHWDNGLLGLDLGDELLELRASLSSSQGALASVRDDYLRQWAVVLKQGGPGVDQAALLDAPSTALLDVLERSSVLAELDRQMARAALLQLRFTWQTWCQRGV
;
A
#
# COMPACT_ATOMS: atom_id res chain seq x y z
N MET A 1 -34.76 -19.97 0.46
CA MET A 1 -34.34 -19.97 1.88
C MET A 1 -32.84 -20.22 1.90
N LYS A 2 -32.02 -19.19 2.19
CA LYS A 2 -30.59 -19.40 2.46
C LYS A 2 -30.47 -20.05 3.86
N PRO A 3 -29.67 -21.10 4.03
CA PRO A 3 -29.47 -21.68 5.35
C PRO A 3 -28.90 -20.62 6.31
N PHE A 4 -29.53 -20.48 7.47
CA PHE A 4 -29.10 -19.61 8.56
C PHE A 4 -27.84 -20.23 9.15
N THR A 5 -26.66 -19.90 8.58
CA THR A 5 -25.38 -20.27 9.16
C THR A 5 -25.14 -19.34 10.34
N PHE A 6 -25.26 -19.85 11.55
CA PHE A 6 -24.88 -19.16 12.77
C PHE A 6 -23.35 -18.92 12.72
N GLN A 7 -22.96 -17.73 12.26
CA GLN A 7 -21.55 -17.35 12.29
C GLN A 7 -21.22 -16.90 13.71
N LEU A 8 -20.40 -17.70 14.38
CA LEU A 8 -19.80 -17.31 15.66
C LEU A 8 -19.07 -15.96 15.47
N PRO A 9 -19.16 -15.01 16.44
CA PRO A 9 -18.38 -13.80 16.41
C PRO A 9 -16.89 -14.09 16.16
N ASP A 10 -16.19 -13.26 15.42
CA ASP A 10 -14.79 -13.46 14.99
C ASP A 10 -13.85 -13.88 16.12
N PHE A 11 -14.08 -13.37 17.33
CA PHE A 11 -13.33 -13.73 18.53
C PHE A 11 -13.48 -15.22 18.87
N TRP A 12 -14.71 -15.73 18.93
CA TRP A 12 -14.97 -17.13 19.25
C TRP A 12 -14.51 -18.09 18.16
N GLN A 13 -14.59 -17.64 16.91
CA GLN A 13 -13.99 -18.41 15.81
C GLN A 13 -12.47 -18.50 15.92
N ALA A 14 -11.80 -17.39 16.27
CA ALA A 14 -10.34 -17.37 16.41
C ALA A 14 -9.86 -18.23 17.58
N THR A 15 -10.62 -18.29 18.69
CA THR A 15 -10.20 -18.93 19.93
C THR A 15 -10.67 -20.38 20.05
N LEU A 16 -11.88 -20.71 19.59
CA LEU A 16 -12.46 -22.06 19.72
C LEU A 16 -12.17 -22.96 18.52
N VAL A 17 -11.99 -22.37 17.31
CA VAL A 17 -11.70 -23.11 16.09
C VAL A 17 -10.48 -22.50 15.37
N PRO A 18 -9.31 -22.43 16.05
CA PRO A 18 -8.11 -21.89 15.44
C PRO A 18 -7.61 -22.84 14.34
N SER A 19 -7.13 -22.27 13.24
CA SER A 19 -6.44 -23.06 12.23
C SER A 19 -5.08 -23.55 12.76
N ARG A 20 -4.56 -24.65 12.20
CA ARG A 20 -3.20 -25.13 12.52
C ARG A 20 -2.14 -24.03 12.37
N VAL A 21 -2.36 -23.14 11.43
CA VAL A 21 -1.48 -22.00 11.15
C VAL A 21 -1.51 -20.99 12.29
N ASP A 22 -2.71 -20.68 12.80
CA ASP A 22 -2.90 -19.72 13.89
C ASP A 22 -2.25 -20.26 15.18
N LEU A 23 -2.41 -21.55 15.45
CA LEU A 23 -1.77 -22.23 16.60
C LEU A 23 -0.24 -22.15 16.53
N LEU A 24 0.35 -22.48 15.37
CA LEU A 24 1.80 -22.41 15.19
C LEU A 24 2.33 -20.98 15.30
N PHE A 25 1.59 -20.01 14.78
CA PHE A 25 1.92 -18.59 14.92
C PHE A 25 1.90 -18.13 16.38
N ALA A 26 0.85 -18.46 17.12
CA ALA A 26 0.70 -18.10 18.53
C ALA A 26 1.80 -18.76 19.37
N SER A 27 2.01 -20.08 19.22
CA SER A 27 3.05 -20.83 19.94
C SER A 27 4.45 -20.27 19.68
N ARG A 28 4.77 -19.95 18.43
CA ARG A 28 6.06 -19.33 18.07
C ARG A 28 6.28 -17.99 18.77
N ASN A 29 5.26 -17.13 18.82
CA ASN A 29 5.37 -15.83 19.47
C ASN A 29 5.53 -15.97 21.00
N ILE A 30 4.83 -16.93 21.63
CA ILE A 30 4.98 -17.22 23.07
C ILE A 30 6.38 -17.73 23.39
N ILE A 31 6.89 -18.70 22.62
CA ILE A 31 8.23 -19.24 22.82
C ILE A 31 9.29 -18.14 22.63
N ALA A 32 9.21 -17.39 21.52
CA ALA A 32 10.14 -16.29 21.27
C ALA A 32 10.07 -15.20 22.34
N GLY A 33 8.86 -14.87 22.81
CA GLY A 33 8.63 -13.88 23.85
C GLY A 33 9.17 -14.34 25.21
N GLY A 34 8.95 -15.61 25.58
CA GLY A 34 9.49 -16.20 26.81
C GLY A 34 11.02 -16.21 26.81
N VAL A 35 11.64 -16.61 25.69
CA VAL A 35 13.11 -16.58 25.54
C VAL A 35 13.64 -15.15 25.62
N ALA A 36 12.99 -14.18 24.94
CA ALA A 36 13.41 -12.77 24.98
C ALA A 36 13.32 -12.20 26.40
N LEU A 37 12.24 -12.51 27.13
CA LEU A 37 12.06 -12.08 28.52
C LEU A 37 13.10 -12.73 29.45
N TYR A 38 13.35 -14.02 29.28
CA TYR A 38 14.37 -14.75 30.08
C TYR A 38 15.76 -14.14 29.90
N LEU A 39 16.17 -13.92 28.66
CA LEU A 39 17.47 -13.31 28.36
C LEU A 39 17.55 -11.86 28.87
N ALA A 40 16.45 -11.11 28.78
CA ALA A 40 16.39 -9.76 29.32
C ALA A 40 16.58 -9.72 30.86
N PHE A 41 16.03 -10.70 31.58
CA PHE A 41 16.29 -10.86 33.03
C PHE A 41 17.74 -11.29 33.30
N CYS A 42 18.28 -12.24 32.55
CA CYS A 42 19.67 -12.68 32.69
C CYS A 42 20.70 -11.56 32.45
N PHE A 43 20.41 -10.65 31.53
CA PHE A 43 21.27 -9.49 31.25
C PHE A 43 20.96 -8.28 32.15
N ASP A 44 20.07 -8.43 33.12
CA ASP A 44 19.61 -7.37 34.02
C ASP A 44 19.22 -6.06 33.31
N LEU A 45 18.47 -6.21 32.21
CA LEU A 45 18.01 -5.04 31.47
C LEU A 45 17.00 -4.24 32.26
N GLN A 46 17.05 -2.90 32.14
CA GLN A 46 16.23 -1.99 32.95
C GLN A 46 14.73 -2.19 32.80
N GLN A 47 14.26 -2.49 31.58
CA GLN A 47 12.84 -2.67 31.28
C GLN A 47 12.62 -3.93 30.42
N PRO A 48 12.76 -5.13 30.99
CA PRO A 48 12.69 -6.43 30.29
C PRO A 48 11.39 -6.61 29.46
N GLN A 49 10.29 -5.97 29.89
CA GLN A 49 9.01 -5.99 29.19
C GLN A 49 9.09 -5.48 27.75
N TRP A 50 10.06 -4.65 27.39
CA TRP A 50 10.19 -4.18 26.01
C TRP A 50 10.77 -5.23 25.06
N ALA A 51 11.60 -6.13 25.54
CA ALA A 51 12.07 -7.26 24.74
C ALA A 51 10.89 -8.19 24.41
N LEU A 52 10.06 -8.55 25.39
CA LEU A 52 8.85 -9.34 25.20
C LEU A 52 7.85 -8.63 24.28
N THR A 53 7.54 -7.36 24.54
CA THR A 53 6.62 -6.55 23.74
C THR A 53 7.06 -6.47 22.29
N THR A 54 8.38 -6.34 22.05
CA THR A 54 8.95 -6.25 20.71
C THR A 54 8.70 -7.51 19.88
N VAL A 55 8.73 -8.70 20.50
CA VAL A 55 8.40 -9.96 19.81
C VAL A 55 6.97 -9.91 19.23
N PHE A 56 5.98 -9.45 20.01
CA PHE A 56 4.60 -9.32 19.51
C PHE A 56 4.44 -8.21 18.48
N ILE A 57 5.17 -7.11 18.61
CA ILE A 57 5.12 -6.03 17.62
C ILE A 57 5.72 -6.48 16.29
N VAL A 58 6.86 -7.20 16.30
CA VAL A 58 7.56 -7.66 15.09
C VAL A 58 6.93 -8.93 14.54
N GLY A 59 6.23 -9.71 15.36
CA GLY A 59 5.59 -10.97 15.00
C GLY A 59 4.68 -10.83 13.77
N GLN A 60 4.97 -11.61 12.73
CA GLN A 60 4.22 -11.67 11.47
C GLN A 60 4.07 -13.12 11.05
N SER A 61 3.12 -13.38 10.13
CA SER A 61 2.81 -14.74 9.67
C SER A 61 3.97 -15.42 8.93
N THR A 62 4.86 -14.66 8.30
CA THR A 62 5.98 -15.15 7.48
C THR A 62 7.33 -14.61 7.97
N SER A 63 8.39 -15.37 7.77
CA SER A 63 9.76 -15.03 8.22
C SER A 63 10.29 -13.75 7.56
N GLY A 64 10.10 -13.60 6.26
CA GLY A 64 10.56 -12.40 5.53
C GLY A 64 9.91 -11.11 6.02
N MET A 65 8.63 -11.16 6.42
CA MET A 65 7.95 -10.01 7.01
C MET A 65 8.49 -9.69 8.42
N VAL A 66 8.82 -10.69 9.23
CA VAL A 66 9.45 -10.50 10.55
C VAL A 66 10.80 -9.83 10.40
N LEU A 67 11.67 -10.35 9.51
CA LEU A 67 12.99 -9.80 9.25
C LEU A 67 12.93 -8.36 8.72
N ALA A 68 12.07 -8.11 7.72
CA ALA A 68 11.89 -6.77 7.16
C ALA A 68 11.42 -5.77 8.22
N LYS A 69 10.38 -6.13 8.99
CA LYS A 69 9.83 -5.27 10.04
C LYS A 69 10.83 -5.06 11.17
N GLY A 70 11.59 -6.11 11.53
CA GLY A 70 12.66 -6.04 12.52
C GLY A 70 13.77 -5.07 12.11
N ALA A 71 14.27 -5.16 10.86
CA ALA A 71 15.31 -4.28 10.36
C ALA A 71 14.90 -2.80 10.38
N TYR A 72 13.70 -2.47 9.88
CA TYR A 72 13.19 -1.09 9.93
C TYR A 72 12.85 -0.64 11.35
N ARG A 73 12.47 -1.57 12.23
CA ARG A 73 12.29 -1.27 13.66
C ARG A 73 13.60 -0.90 14.32
N LEU A 74 14.67 -1.64 14.05
CA LEU A 74 15.99 -1.33 14.59
C LEU A 74 16.48 0.05 14.12
N LEU A 75 16.38 0.30 12.81
CA LEU A 75 16.77 1.58 12.21
C LEU A 75 15.96 2.75 12.80
N GLY A 76 14.64 2.62 12.86
CA GLY A 76 13.77 3.68 13.39
C GLY A 76 14.00 3.94 14.88
N THR A 77 14.26 2.87 15.66
CA THR A 77 14.61 3.02 17.10
C THR A 77 15.94 3.77 17.27
N PHE A 78 16.95 3.42 16.49
CA PHE A 78 18.25 4.10 16.54
C PHE A 78 18.13 5.58 16.18
N VAL A 79 17.45 5.90 15.07
CA VAL A 79 17.20 7.30 14.65
C VAL A 79 16.40 8.06 15.72
N GLY A 80 15.39 7.44 16.31
CA GLY A 80 14.59 8.04 17.38
C GLY A 80 15.40 8.27 18.67
N ALA A 81 16.27 7.33 19.03
CA ALA A 81 17.19 7.47 20.17
C ALA A 81 18.17 8.64 19.98
N VAL A 82 18.80 8.74 18.81
CA VAL A 82 19.69 9.88 18.49
C VAL A 82 18.91 11.19 18.51
N ALA A 83 17.70 11.23 17.93
CA ALA A 83 16.88 12.43 17.95
C ALA A 83 16.49 12.86 19.37
N SER A 84 16.22 11.90 20.27
CA SER A 84 15.93 12.20 21.69
C SER A 84 17.12 12.80 22.41
N LEU A 85 18.33 12.27 22.18
CA LEU A 85 19.57 12.84 22.75
C LEU A 85 19.80 14.27 22.29
N VAL A 86 19.65 14.54 20.99
CA VAL A 86 19.80 15.88 20.42
C VAL A 86 18.74 16.83 20.99
N MET A 87 17.46 16.42 21.06
CA MET A 87 16.41 17.28 21.59
C MET A 87 16.57 17.62 23.07
N ILE A 88 16.94 16.65 23.90
CA ILE A 88 17.21 16.92 25.31
C ILE A 88 18.47 17.79 25.48
N GLY A 89 19.53 17.53 24.72
CA GLY A 89 20.75 18.30 24.78
C GLY A 89 20.58 19.77 24.36
N VAL A 90 19.74 20.04 23.35
CA VAL A 90 19.54 21.39 22.80
C VAL A 90 18.39 22.14 23.45
N CYS A 91 17.25 21.45 23.70
CA CYS A 91 16.01 22.10 24.09
C CYS A 91 15.51 21.67 25.49
N GLY A 92 16.19 20.75 26.19
CA GLY A 92 15.69 20.15 27.44
C GLY A 92 15.43 21.14 28.57
N GLN A 93 16.09 22.30 28.59
CA GLN A 93 15.89 23.36 29.60
C GLN A 93 14.73 24.33 29.25
N ALA A 94 14.18 24.27 28.03
CA ALA A 94 13.13 25.15 27.56
C ALA A 94 11.87 24.33 27.21
N PRO A 95 10.94 24.08 28.16
CA PRO A 95 9.84 23.14 27.97
C PRO A 95 8.96 23.41 26.73
N LEU A 96 8.63 24.69 26.48
CA LEU A 96 7.83 25.07 25.32
C LEU A 96 8.55 24.81 24.01
N LEU A 97 9.84 25.15 23.94
CA LEU A 97 10.68 24.90 22.76
C LEU A 97 10.83 23.40 22.52
N PHE A 98 11.05 22.63 23.58
CA PHE A 98 11.13 21.17 23.51
C PHE A 98 9.85 20.55 22.94
N LEU A 99 8.68 20.95 23.45
CA LEU A 99 7.39 20.45 22.95
C LEU A 99 7.14 20.84 21.50
N LEU A 100 7.55 22.04 21.08
CA LEU A 100 7.46 22.48 19.69
C LEU A 100 8.39 21.67 18.78
N CYS A 101 9.64 21.45 19.17
CA CYS A 101 10.58 20.61 18.43
C CYS A 101 10.07 19.17 18.32
N MET A 102 9.50 18.62 19.39
CA MET A 102 8.87 17.29 19.38
C MET A 102 7.68 17.22 18.42
N ALA A 103 6.81 18.24 18.42
CA ALA A 103 5.67 18.32 17.51
C ALA A 103 6.11 18.39 16.04
N LEU A 104 7.14 19.19 15.73
CA LEU A 104 7.73 19.28 14.39
C LEU A 104 8.38 17.97 13.96
N TRP A 105 9.08 17.29 14.86
CA TRP A 105 9.65 15.96 14.60
C TRP A 105 8.59 14.92 14.30
N LEU A 106 7.52 14.88 15.09
CA LEU A 106 6.36 14.00 14.84
C LEU A 106 5.70 14.32 13.51
N ALA A 107 5.56 15.61 13.15
CA ALA A 107 5.03 16.03 11.84
C ALA A 107 5.89 15.52 10.69
N LEU A 108 7.22 15.70 10.79
CA LEU A 108 8.18 15.23 9.79
C LEU A 108 8.11 13.70 9.62
N CYS A 109 8.14 12.97 10.73
CA CYS A 109 8.06 11.51 10.73
C CYS A 109 6.73 11.01 10.16
N THR A 110 5.61 11.63 10.53
CA THR A 110 4.28 11.27 10.02
C THR A 110 4.15 11.56 8.52
N THR A 111 4.66 12.70 8.05
CA THR A 111 4.73 13.04 6.62
C THR A 111 5.55 12.01 5.86
N GLY A 112 6.76 11.70 6.33
CA GLY A 112 7.64 10.70 5.72
C GLY A 112 6.98 9.31 5.64
N ALA A 113 6.31 8.89 6.71
CA ALA A 113 5.57 7.63 6.74
C ALA A 113 4.42 7.59 5.73
N SER A 114 3.74 8.71 5.51
CA SER A 114 2.62 8.80 4.56
C SER A 114 3.05 8.73 3.10
N LEU A 115 4.29 9.12 2.80
CA LEU A 115 4.84 9.11 1.43
C LEU A 115 5.40 7.75 1.02
N LEU A 116 5.60 6.84 1.96
CA LEU A 116 6.13 5.49 1.74
C LEU A 116 5.04 4.44 1.93
N ARG A 117 5.13 3.32 1.20
CA ARG A 117 4.12 2.23 1.25
C ARG A 117 4.62 0.94 1.85
N ASN A 118 5.93 0.78 1.90
CA ASN A 118 6.59 -0.41 2.40
C ASN A 118 6.95 -0.28 3.89
N HIS A 119 7.67 -1.24 4.42
CA HIS A 119 8.13 -1.20 5.80
C HIS A 119 9.09 -0.04 6.12
N ALA A 120 9.62 0.68 5.12
CA ALA A 120 10.37 1.91 5.36
C ALA A 120 9.47 3.00 6.00
N ALA A 121 8.16 3.05 5.64
CA ALA A 121 7.19 3.90 6.34
C ALA A 121 7.17 3.62 7.84
N TYR A 122 7.29 2.34 8.22
CA TYR A 122 7.35 1.94 9.62
C TYR A 122 8.60 2.45 10.35
N GLY A 123 9.73 2.59 9.65
CA GLY A 123 10.95 3.21 10.19
C GLY A 123 10.72 4.67 10.61
N PHE A 124 10.03 5.46 9.78
CA PHE A 124 9.65 6.84 10.12
C PHE A 124 8.68 6.89 11.32
N VAL A 125 7.65 6.05 11.31
CA VAL A 125 6.71 5.94 12.45
C VAL A 125 7.47 5.68 13.76
N LEU A 126 8.42 4.73 13.71
CA LEU A 126 9.24 4.37 14.87
C LEU A 126 10.16 5.49 15.31
N ALA A 127 10.83 6.16 14.39
CA ALA A 127 11.67 7.30 14.73
C ALA A 127 10.85 8.37 15.48
N GLY A 128 9.63 8.66 15.01
CA GLY A 128 8.73 9.61 15.67
C GLY A 128 8.37 9.22 17.10
N TYR A 129 7.80 8.04 17.28
CA TYR A 129 7.31 7.67 18.60
C TYR A 129 8.40 7.21 19.57
N THR A 130 9.51 6.66 19.10
CA THR A 130 10.66 6.31 19.99
C THR A 130 11.25 7.55 20.61
N THR A 131 11.39 8.65 19.84
CA THR A 131 11.79 9.93 20.38
C THR A 131 10.83 10.39 21.48
N ALA A 132 9.51 10.27 21.28
CA ALA A 132 8.53 10.66 22.30
C ALA A 132 8.62 9.79 23.57
N ILE A 133 8.85 8.47 23.44
CA ILE A 133 8.96 7.54 24.57
C ILE A 133 10.23 7.79 25.37
N ILE A 134 11.35 8.16 24.75
CA ILE A 134 12.63 8.40 25.43
C ILE A 134 12.71 9.84 25.94
N ALA A 135 12.47 10.83 25.08
CA ALA A 135 12.74 12.22 25.41
C ALA A 135 11.73 12.83 26.40
N LEU A 136 10.43 12.46 26.34
CA LEU A 136 9.44 13.05 27.25
C LEU A 136 9.69 12.65 28.71
N PRO A 137 9.90 11.36 29.09
CA PRO A 137 10.28 11.02 30.46
C PRO A 137 11.63 11.62 30.90
N ALA A 138 12.60 11.71 29.98
CA ALA A 138 13.91 12.26 30.26
C ALA A 138 13.88 13.76 30.61
N THR A 139 12.80 14.49 30.35
CA THR A 139 12.66 15.88 30.83
C THR A 139 12.73 16.01 32.34
N ALA A 140 12.33 14.97 33.10
CA ALA A 140 12.42 14.95 34.55
C ALA A 140 13.83 14.62 35.07
N ALA A 141 14.65 13.88 34.29
CA ALA A 141 16.01 13.50 34.61
C ALA A 141 16.91 13.53 33.37
N PRO A 142 17.31 14.73 32.87
CA PRO A 142 17.97 14.88 31.57
C PRO A 142 19.31 14.13 31.47
N LEU A 143 20.04 13.99 32.58
CA LEU A 143 21.35 13.31 32.61
C LEU A 143 21.23 11.80 32.32
N GLY A 144 20.07 11.19 32.59
CA GLY A 144 19.82 9.77 32.34
C GLY A 144 19.35 9.43 30.93
N VAL A 145 19.18 10.42 30.03
CA VAL A 145 18.64 10.20 28.69
C VAL A 145 19.49 9.26 27.83
N PHE A 146 20.81 9.29 28.00
CA PHE A 146 21.72 8.41 27.28
C PHE A 146 21.51 6.95 27.69
N ASP A 147 21.45 6.68 29.00
CA ASP A 147 21.26 5.33 29.52
C ASP A 147 19.89 4.77 29.12
N GLU A 148 18.83 5.58 29.19
CA GLU A 148 17.49 5.20 28.72
C GLU A 148 17.48 4.90 27.20
N ALA A 149 18.18 5.69 26.39
CA ALA A 149 18.28 5.47 24.95
C ALA A 149 19.03 4.18 24.62
N VAL A 150 20.13 3.90 25.32
CA VAL A 150 20.92 2.66 25.17
C VAL A 150 20.11 1.45 25.62
N ALA A 151 19.49 1.51 26.79
CA ALA A 151 18.64 0.44 27.34
C ALA A 151 17.51 0.10 26.33
N ARG A 152 16.85 1.12 25.78
CA ARG A 152 15.80 0.95 24.77
C ARG A 152 16.29 0.25 23.51
N CYS A 153 17.47 0.63 23.02
CA CYS A 153 18.09 -0.02 21.86
C CYS A 153 18.43 -1.49 22.15
N GLN A 154 18.97 -1.79 23.32
CA GLN A 154 19.32 -3.16 23.74
C GLN A 154 18.08 -4.06 23.84
N GLU A 155 17.04 -3.61 24.55
CA GLU A 155 15.79 -4.34 24.77
C GLU A 155 15.07 -4.65 23.47
N ILE A 156 14.96 -3.65 22.58
CA ILE A 156 14.32 -3.80 21.28
C ILE A 156 15.14 -4.72 20.37
N SER A 157 16.48 -4.59 20.37
CA SER A 157 17.36 -5.45 19.57
C SER A 157 17.26 -6.91 20.01
N LEU A 158 17.23 -7.18 21.31
CA LEU A 158 17.06 -8.52 21.85
C LEU A 158 15.72 -9.14 21.41
N GLY A 159 14.63 -8.38 21.54
CA GLY A 159 13.31 -8.84 21.09
C GLY A 159 13.25 -9.12 19.58
N ILE A 160 13.90 -8.29 18.75
CA ILE A 160 13.99 -8.49 17.30
C ILE A 160 14.79 -9.77 16.99
N LEU A 161 15.93 -9.97 17.64
CA LEU A 161 16.76 -11.16 17.45
C LEU A 161 16.00 -12.44 17.79
N CYS A 162 15.36 -12.50 18.97
CA CYS A 162 14.57 -13.65 19.38
C CYS A 162 13.40 -13.93 18.43
N ALA A 163 12.66 -12.90 18.01
CA ALA A 163 11.57 -13.04 17.03
C ALA A 163 12.08 -13.52 15.67
N SER A 164 13.21 -12.99 15.19
CA SER A 164 13.82 -13.35 13.90
C SER A 164 14.32 -14.79 13.91
N ILE A 165 15.05 -15.20 14.94
CA ILE A 165 15.53 -16.59 15.10
C ILE A 165 14.34 -17.55 15.18
N ALA A 166 13.36 -17.26 16.03
CA ALA A 166 12.18 -18.10 16.17
C ALA A 166 11.40 -18.23 14.85
N SER A 167 11.28 -17.13 14.09
CA SER A 167 10.56 -17.16 12.81
C SER A 167 11.28 -17.91 11.69
N THR A 168 12.60 -18.07 11.80
CA THR A 168 13.41 -18.81 10.81
C THR A 168 13.61 -20.28 11.18
N ILE A 169 13.56 -20.62 12.48
CA ILE A 169 13.78 -21.97 12.97
C ILE A 169 12.45 -22.69 13.28
N LEU A 170 11.53 -22.03 13.98
CA LEU A 170 10.26 -22.65 14.41
C LEU A 170 9.20 -22.51 13.31
N TRP A 171 8.94 -23.60 12.60
CA TRP A 171 7.92 -23.70 11.54
C TRP A 171 7.99 -22.55 10.52
N PRO A 172 9.12 -22.38 9.79
CA PRO A 172 9.32 -21.26 8.90
C PRO A 172 8.28 -21.24 7.79
N ARG A 173 7.57 -20.12 7.67
CA ARG A 173 6.68 -19.83 6.53
C ARG A 173 7.34 -18.76 5.69
N ARG A 174 7.69 -19.11 4.46
CA ARG A 174 8.39 -18.18 3.56
C ARG A 174 7.38 -17.36 2.76
N VAL A 175 7.60 -16.06 2.66
CA VAL A 175 6.82 -15.15 1.80
C VAL A 175 6.90 -15.59 0.35
N GLU A 176 8.05 -16.12 -0.08
CA GLU A 176 8.27 -16.55 -1.47
C GLU A 176 7.23 -17.55 -1.98
N GLN A 177 6.73 -18.45 -1.13
CA GLN A 177 5.68 -19.41 -1.50
C GLN A 177 4.31 -18.73 -1.65
N THR A 178 3.99 -17.85 -0.73
CA THR A 178 2.75 -17.06 -0.78
C THR A 178 2.72 -16.15 -2.02
N LEU A 179 3.86 -15.55 -2.36
CA LEU A 179 3.98 -14.68 -3.55
C LEU A 179 3.78 -15.44 -4.86
N ALA A 180 4.22 -16.69 -4.95
CA ALA A 180 3.98 -17.51 -6.15
C ALA A 180 2.47 -17.76 -6.37
N VAL A 181 1.73 -18.08 -5.28
CA VAL A 181 0.28 -18.27 -5.33
C VAL A 181 -0.44 -16.96 -5.65
N GLN A 182 -0.03 -15.85 -5.02
CA GLN A 182 -0.61 -14.54 -5.27
C GLN A 182 -0.30 -14.02 -6.68
N GLY A 183 0.89 -14.28 -7.21
CA GLY A 183 1.27 -13.95 -8.58
C GLY A 183 0.39 -14.67 -9.60
N ARG A 184 0.17 -15.97 -9.40
CA ARG A 184 -0.78 -16.75 -10.23
C ARG A 184 -2.19 -16.19 -10.15
N ALA A 185 -2.69 -15.89 -8.95
CA ALA A 185 -4.02 -15.32 -8.76
C ALA A 185 -4.16 -13.92 -9.39
N ALA A 186 -3.10 -13.10 -9.37
CA ALA A 186 -3.08 -11.79 -10.03
C ALA A 186 -3.09 -11.93 -11.56
N TRP A 187 -2.32 -12.88 -12.12
CA TRP A 187 -2.32 -13.18 -13.53
C TRP A 187 -3.69 -13.67 -14.02
N GLN A 188 -4.31 -14.63 -13.32
CA GLN A 188 -5.64 -15.13 -13.64
C GLN A 188 -6.71 -14.03 -13.58
N ALA A 189 -6.64 -13.16 -12.58
CA ALA A 189 -7.54 -12.00 -12.49
C ALA A 189 -7.31 -11.04 -13.66
N GLY A 190 -6.06 -10.81 -14.07
CA GLY A 190 -5.71 -10.02 -15.24
C GLY A 190 -6.28 -10.58 -16.54
N MET A 191 -6.15 -11.89 -16.76
CA MET A 191 -6.73 -12.56 -17.95
C MET A 191 -8.26 -12.48 -17.98
N ARG A 192 -8.92 -12.73 -16.84
CA ARG A 192 -10.39 -12.60 -16.75
C ARG A 192 -10.85 -11.17 -16.98
N ALA A 193 -10.13 -10.20 -16.44
CA ALA A 193 -10.43 -8.79 -16.66
C ALA A 193 -10.23 -8.39 -18.12
N ALA A 194 -9.15 -8.84 -18.77
CA ALA A 194 -8.93 -8.62 -20.20
C ALA A 194 -10.04 -9.25 -21.06
N ALA A 195 -10.48 -10.45 -20.73
CA ALA A 195 -11.61 -11.10 -21.41
C ALA A 195 -12.92 -10.31 -21.23
N SER A 196 -13.17 -9.78 -20.04
CA SER A 196 -14.36 -8.95 -19.76
C SER A 196 -14.31 -7.61 -20.50
N GLU A 197 -13.14 -6.99 -20.62
CA GLU A 197 -12.94 -5.77 -21.43
C GLU A 197 -13.23 -6.03 -22.90
N LEU A 198 -12.68 -7.10 -23.46
CA LEU A 198 -12.92 -7.50 -24.87
C LEU A 198 -14.40 -7.75 -25.17
N GLN A 199 -15.17 -8.31 -24.23
CA GLN A 199 -16.58 -8.60 -24.39
C GLN A 199 -17.52 -7.44 -24.02
N GLY A 200 -17.03 -6.42 -23.33
CA GLY A 200 -17.84 -5.31 -22.83
C GLY A 200 -18.69 -5.65 -21.61
N THR A 201 -18.41 -6.76 -20.90
CA THR A 201 -19.20 -7.25 -19.77
C THR A 201 -18.43 -7.07 -18.45
N ASP A 202 -19.12 -6.62 -17.37
CA ASP A 202 -18.56 -6.49 -16.00
C ASP A 202 -17.16 -5.81 -15.92
N GLN A 203 -16.84 -4.91 -16.85
CA GLN A 203 -15.54 -4.27 -17.04
C GLN A 203 -15.01 -3.68 -15.73
N ARG A 204 -15.81 -2.89 -15.02
CA ARG A 204 -15.41 -2.23 -13.77
C ARG A 204 -14.99 -3.22 -12.69
N LYS A 205 -15.77 -4.27 -12.48
CA LYS A 205 -15.51 -5.27 -11.43
C LYS A 205 -14.26 -6.07 -11.71
N GLY A 206 -14.10 -6.55 -12.95
CA GLY A 206 -12.92 -7.31 -13.37
C GLY A 206 -11.63 -6.50 -13.25
N LEU A 207 -11.66 -5.26 -13.75
CA LEU A 207 -10.51 -4.35 -13.68
C LEU A 207 -10.10 -4.06 -12.23
N LEU A 208 -11.06 -3.74 -11.36
CA LEU A 208 -10.79 -3.48 -9.94
C LEU A 208 -10.21 -4.68 -9.21
N GLU A 209 -10.72 -5.89 -9.50
CA GLU A 209 -10.17 -7.12 -8.92
C GLU A 209 -8.71 -7.33 -9.35
N ALA A 210 -8.41 -7.19 -10.64
CA ALA A 210 -7.07 -7.34 -11.17
C ALA A 210 -6.09 -6.31 -10.57
N LEU A 211 -6.46 -5.03 -10.58
CA LEU A 211 -5.65 -3.95 -10.01
C LEU A 211 -5.45 -4.11 -8.50
N GLY A 212 -6.49 -4.52 -7.76
CA GLY A 212 -6.42 -4.78 -6.33
C GLY A 212 -5.44 -5.89 -5.99
N ARG A 213 -5.41 -6.99 -6.78
CA ARG A 213 -4.46 -8.09 -6.62
C ARG A 213 -3.03 -7.65 -6.94
N LEU A 214 -2.82 -6.83 -7.97
CA LEU A 214 -1.49 -6.29 -8.30
C LEU A 214 -0.93 -5.43 -7.18
N VAL A 215 -1.74 -4.54 -6.60
CA VAL A 215 -1.31 -3.70 -5.46
C VAL A 215 -1.01 -4.54 -4.22
N ALA A 216 -1.80 -5.59 -3.96
CA ALA A 216 -1.56 -6.49 -2.84
C ALA A 216 -0.25 -7.29 -3.00
N VAL A 217 0.05 -7.77 -4.20
CA VAL A 217 1.31 -8.44 -4.53
C VAL A 217 2.49 -7.48 -4.38
N ASP A 218 2.37 -6.25 -4.89
CA ASP A 218 3.42 -5.23 -4.81
C ASP A 218 3.76 -4.86 -3.36
N ALA A 219 2.75 -4.75 -2.49
CA ALA A 219 2.94 -4.46 -1.07
C ALA A 219 3.71 -5.56 -0.32
N GLN A 220 3.63 -6.81 -0.76
CA GLN A 220 4.26 -7.95 -0.08
C GLN A 220 5.60 -8.38 -0.67
N ARG A 221 5.86 -8.08 -1.94
CA ARG A 221 7.08 -8.55 -2.64
C ARG A 221 8.39 -8.10 -2.00
N ASP A 222 8.41 -6.89 -1.42
CA ASP A 222 9.61 -6.32 -0.82
C ASP A 222 10.08 -7.13 0.41
N HIS A 223 9.18 -7.91 1.03
CA HIS A 223 9.51 -8.80 2.14
C HIS A 223 10.31 -10.04 1.71
N ALA A 224 10.07 -10.52 0.50
CA ALA A 224 10.82 -11.65 -0.06
C ALA A 224 12.29 -11.32 -0.30
N TRP A 225 12.65 -10.03 -0.39
CA TRP A 225 14.04 -9.58 -0.50
C TRP A 225 14.90 -10.05 0.68
N PHE A 226 14.32 -10.13 1.86
CA PHE A 226 14.99 -10.55 3.10
C PHE A 226 15.10 -12.07 3.26
N GLU A 227 14.45 -12.86 2.39
CA GLU A 227 14.48 -14.34 2.46
C GLU A 227 15.60 -14.97 1.62
N GLY A 228 16.44 -14.15 0.96
CA GLY A 228 17.60 -14.64 0.22
C GLY A 228 17.48 -14.55 -1.32
N PRO A 229 18.41 -15.17 -2.07
CA PRO A 229 18.53 -14.95 -3.52
C PRO A 229 17.30 -15.37 -4.32
N LYS A 230 16.65 -16.47 -3.94
CA LYS A 230 15.44 -16.97 -4.62
C LYS A 230 14.25 -16.04 -4.41
N GLY A 231 14.07 -15.52 -3.19
CA GLY A 231 13.06 -14.51 -2.88
C GLY A 231 13.28 -13.23 -3.68
N ARG A 232 14.52 -12.77 -3.83
CA ARG A 232 14.89 -11.60 -4.65
C ARG A 232 14.50 -11.78 -6.12
N ARG A 233 14.80 -12.94 -6.71
CA ARG A 233 14.43 -13.24 -8.10
C ARG A 233 12.91 -13.27 -8.29
N ARG A 234 12.17 -13.87 -7.36
CA ARG A 234 10.69 -13.85 -7.39
C ARG A 234 10.13 -12.44 -7.26
N SER A 235 10.69 -11.62 -6.37
CA SER A 235 10.31 -10.22 -6.25
C SER A 235 10.52 -9.44 -7.56
N GLN A 236 11.63 -9.69 -8.26
CA GLN A 236 11.91 -9.12 -9.58
C GLN A 236 10.93 -9.63 -10.65
N ALA A 237 10.68 -10.93 -10.70
CA ALA A 237 9.74 -11.53 -11.65
C ALA A 237 8.30 -11.00 -11.44
N LEU A 238 7.88 -10.78 -10.20
CA LEU A 238 6.58 -10.18 -9.89
C LEU A 238 6.44 -8.74 -10.36
N ARG A 239 7.54 -7.96 -10.37
CA ARG A 239 7.52 -6.60 -10.96
C ARG A 239 7.22 -6.66 -12.45
N VAL A 240 7.90 -7.57 -13.15
CA VAL A 240 7.66 -7.77 -14.59
C VAL A 240 6.24 -8.26 -14.82
N LEU A 241 5.76 -9.24 -14.05
CA LEU A 241 4.39 -9.76 -14.15
C LEU A 241 3.33 -8.66 -13.94
N SER A 242 3.54 -7.77 -12.96
CA SER A 242 2.61 -6.65 -12.73
C SER A 242 2.55 -5.70 -13.92
N ARG A 243 3.68 -5.41 -14.56
CA ARG A 243 3.74 -4.63 -15.80
C ARG A 243 3.03 -5.36 -16.95
N ASP A 244 3.28 -6.66 -17.11
CA ASP A 244 2.70 -7.46 -18.18
C ASP A 244 1.17 -7.54 -18.06
N VAL A 245 0.63 -7.67 -16.83
CA VAL A 245 -0.83 -7.63 -16.58
C VAL A 245 -1.40 -6.25 -16.92
N LEU A 246 -0.75 -5.16 -16.53
CA LEU A 246 -1.20 -3.81 -16.88
C LEU A 246 -1.16 -3.59 -18.40
N GLY A 247 -0.11 -4.06 -19.08
CA GLY A 247 -0.01 -4.04 -20.54
C GLY A 247 -1.13 -4.83 -21.21
N LEU A 248 -1.44 -6.03 -20.70
CA LEU A 248 -2.53 -6.86 -21.20
C LEU A 248 -3.90 -6.16 -21.06
N LEU A 249 -4.17 -5.57 -19.90
CA LEU A 249 -5.43 -4.83 -19.66
C LEU A 249 -5.57 -3.64 -20.61
N ARG A 250 -4.50 -2.87 -20.83
CA ARG A 250 -4.49 -1.75 -21.77
C ARG A 250 -4.77 -2.19 -23.20
N ALA A 251 -4.05 -3.22 -23.68
CA ALA A 251 -4.24 -3.74 -25.03
C ALA A 251 -5.69 -4.25 -25.23
N ALA A 252 -6.25 -4.97 -24.26
CA ALA A 252 -7.64 -5.43 -24.32
C ALA A 252 -8.65 -4.27 -24.40
N ARG A 253 -8.44 -3.19 -23.59
CA ARG A 253 -9.26 -1.97 -23.64
C ARG A 253 -9.11 -1.24 -24.97
N GLY A 254 -7.90 -1.17 -25.52
CA GLY A 254 -7.64 -0.60 -26.85
C GLY A 254 -8.46 -1.31 -27.93
N VAL A 255 -8.42 -2.64 -27.97
CA VAL A 255 -9.24 -3.45 -28.90
C VAL A 255 -10.73 -3.19 -28.72
N ALA A 256 -11.21 -3.15 -27.46
CA ALA A 256 -12.64 -2.91 -27.20
C ALA A 256 -13.11 -1.54 -27.72
N ARG A 257 -12.32 -0.49 -27.53
CA ARG A 257 -12.64 0.86 -28.04
C ARG A 257 -12.55 0.93 -29.56
N GLN A 258 -11.50 0.36 -30.16
CA GLN A 258 -11.34 0.34 -31.61
C GLN A 258 -12.52 -0.37 -32.28
N ARG A 259 -12.98 -1.49 -31.70
CA ARG A 259 -14.15 -2.21 -32.22
C ARG A 259 -15.42 -1.35 -32.25
N MET A 260 -15.62 -0.46 -31.27
CA MET A 260 -16.78 0.45 -31.25
C MET A 260 -16.74 1.53 -32.33
N MET A 261 -15.59 1.78 -32.94
CA MET A 261 -15.41 2.76 -34.02
C MET A 261 -15.54 2.16 -35.42
N LEU A 262 -15.69 0.82 -35.53
CA LEU A 262 -15.86 0.14 -36.82
C LEU A 262 -17.29 0.26 -37.31
N ASP A 263 -17.48 0.60 -38.59
CA ASP A 263 -18.80 0.63 -39.24
C ASP A 263 -19.39 -0.78 -39.37
N ASP A 264 -18.53 -1.77 -39.72
CA ASP A 264 -18.86 -3.20 -39.67
C ASP A 264 -17.85 -3.94 -38.78
N ALA A 265 -18.31 -4.31 -37.60
CA ALA A 265 -17.50 -5.03 -36.61
C ALA A 265 -17.72 -6.55 -36.64
N SER A 266 -18.57 -7.09 -37.53
CA SER A 266 -19.01 -8.49 -37.48
C SER A 266 -17.86 -9.49 -37.54
N PHE A 267 -16.95 -9.30 -38.50
CA PHE A 267 -15.77 -10.15 -38.66
C PHE A 267 -14.80 -10.05 -37.47
N VAL A 268 -14.52 -8.84 -37.01
CA VAL A 268 -13.61 -8.59 -35.87
C VAL A 268 -14.22 -9.15 -34.58
N THR A 269 -15.53 -9.03 -34.40
CA THR A 269 -16.24 -9.54 -33.20
C THR A 269 -16.04 -11.03 -33.02
N THR A 270 -16.10 -11.83 -34.08
CA THR A 270 -15.85 -13.28 -34.00
C THR A 270 -14.46 -13.59 -33.43
N TRP A 271 -13.41 -12.88 -33.89
CA TRP A 271 -12.06 -13.04 -33.38
C TRP A 271 -11.91 -12.59 -31.93
N VAL A 272 -12.56 -11.49 -31.56
CA VAL A 272 -12.56 -10.97 -30.20
C VAL A 272 -13.24 -11.97 -29.25
N GLU A 273 -14.33 -12.59 -29.65
CA GLU A 273 -15.03 -13.61 -28.87
C GLU A 273 -14.18 -14.87 -28.67
N ASP A 274 -13.51 -15.36 -29.74
CA ASP A 274 -12.61 -16.51 -29.67
C ASP A 274 -11.44 -16.26 -28.70
N VAL A 275 -10.82 -15.08 -28.79
CA VAL A 275 -9.74 -14.68 -27.89
C VAL A 275 -10.24 -14.56 -26.46
N ALA A 276 -11.36 -13.85 -26.24
CA ALA A 276 -11.94 -13.67 -24.91
C ALA A 276 -12.35 -15.00 -24.26
N ALA A 277 -12.92 -15.94 -25.04
CA ALA A 277 -13.25 -17.28 -24.56
C ALA A 277 -12.00 -18.06 -24.16
N THR A 278 -10.93 -17.97 -24.95
CA THR A 278 -9.64 -18.62 -24.67
C THR A 278 -9.00 -18.08 -23.38
N LEU A 279 -9.03 -16.76 -23.19
CA LEU A 279 -8.52 -16.12 -21.98
C LEU A 279 -9.35 -16.50 -20.73
N ARG A 280 -10.67 -16.52 -20.84
CA ARG A 280 -11.57 -16.88 -19.73
C ARG A 280 -11.41 -18.32 -19.27
N GLN A 281 -11.18 -19.23 -20.21
CA GLN A 281 -11.03 -20.67 -19.95
C GLN A 281 -9.59 -21.06 -19.60
N GLU A 282 -8.66 -20.11 -19.60
CA GLU A 282 -7.22 -20.33 -19.33
C GLU A 282 -6.60 -21.42 -20.24
N ARG A 283 -7.07 -21.53 -21.50
CA ARG A 283 -6.61 -22.52 -22.47
C ARG A 283 -5.30 -22.08 -23.10
N HIS A 284 -4.22 -22.19 -22.36
CA HIS A 284 -2.87 -21.83 -22.87
C HIS A 284 -2.45 -22.64 -24.09
N GLU A 285 -2.92 -23.89 -24.22
CA GLU A 285 -2.58 -24.77 -25.35
C GLU A 285 -3.19 -24.30 -26.69
N ALA A 286 -4.29 -23.57 -26.65
CA ALA A 286 -4.95 -23.03 -27.85
C ALA A 286 -4.30 -21.73 -28.38
N LEU A 287 -3.48 -21.05 -27.58
CA LEU A 287 -2.91 -19.74 -27.93
C LEU A 287 -2.02 -19.75 -29.17
N PRO A 288 -1.10 -20.74 -29.37
CA PRO A 288 -0.25 -20.78 -30.56
C PRO A 288 -1.06 -20.92 -31.86
N GLU A 289 -2.07 -21.78 -31.86
CA GLU A 289 -2.93 -22.01 -33.02
C GLU A 289 -3.81 -20.78 -33.30
N LEU A 290 -4.37 -20.18 -32.26
CA LEU A 290 -5.16 -18.96 -32.40
C LEU A 290 -4.30 -17.80 -32.94
N SER A 291 -3.06 -17.66 -32.46
CA SER A 291 -2.12 -16.66 -32.95
C SER A 291 -1.75 -16.88 -34.42
N ARG A 292 -1.51 -18.16 -34.82
CA ARG A 292 -1.23 -18.53 -36.21
C ARG A 292 -2.42 -18.19 -37.13
N ARG A 293 -3.64 -18.57 -36.73
CA ARG A 293 -4.88 -18.29 -37.49
C ARG A 293 -5.09 -16.77 -37.65
N LEU A 294 -4.87 -16.00 -36.58
CA LEU A 294 -5.00 -14.54 -36.59
C LEU A 294 -3.96 -13.90 -37.53
N THR A 295 -2.71 -14.41 -37.53
CA THR A 295 -1.66 -13.93 -38.46
C THR A 295 -2.04 -14.18 -39.92
N LEU A 296 -2.68 -15.31 -40.22
CA LEU A 296 -3.18 -15.58 -41.57
C LEU A 296 -4.35 -14.65 -41.95
N ALA A 297 -5.24 -14.37 -41.01
CA ALA A 297 -6.35 -13.45 -41.24
C ALA A 297 -5.88 -12.01 -41.52
N LEU A 298 -4.80 -11.56 -40.88
CA LEU A 298 -4.18 -10.25 -41.13
C LEU A 298 -3.60 -10.07 -42.55
N ALA A 299 -3.36 -11.17 -43.26
CA ALA A 299 -2.88 -11.14 -44.64
C ALA A 299 -4.01 -11.04 -45.68
N ASP A 300 -5.30 -10.99 -45.28
CA ASP A 300 -6.43 -10.89 -46.18
C ASP A 300 -6.53 -9.44 -46.75
N PRO A 301 -6.37 -9.26 -48.09
CA PRO A 301 -6.40 -7.93 -48.71
C PRO A 301 -7.81 -7.30 -48.72
N ARG A 302 -8.86 -8.01 -48.31
CA ARG A 302 -10.24 -7.53 -48.26
C ARG A 302 -10.57 -6.78 -46.97
N LEU A 303 -9.68 -6.83 -45.97
CA LEU A 303 -9.88 -6.14 -44.69
C LEU A 303 -9.78 -4.63 -44.88
N SER A 304 -10.70 -3.90 -44.25
CA SER A 304 -10.55 -2.45 -44.13
C SER A 304 -9.31 -2.13 -43.27
N PRO A 305 -8.63 -0.99 -43.50
CA PRO A 305 -7.48 -0.59 -42.69
C PRO A 305 -7.78 -0.56 -41.22
N GLU A 306 -8.99 -0.14 -40.82
CA GLU A 306 -9.47 -0.05 -39.45
C GLU A 306 -9.66 -1.44 -38.82
N ALA A 307 -10.28 -2.38 -39.56
CA ALA A 307 -10.44 -3.76 -39.12
C ALA A 307 -9.09 -4.47 -38.98
N ASN A 308 -8.19 -4.28 -39.94
CA ASN A 308 -6.83 -4.81 -39.90
C ASN A 308 -6.08 -4.31 -38.67
N PHE A 309 -6.16 -3.00 -38.36
CA PHE A 309 -5.57 -2.43 -37.17
C PHE A 309 -6.12 -3.04 -35.88
N CYS A 310 -7.46 -3.22 -35.79
CA CYS A 310 -8.07 -3.85 -34.63
C CYS A 310 -7.58 -5.29 -34.41
N LEU A 311 -7.45 -6.09 -35.49
CA LEU A 311 -6.88 -7.43 -35.43
C LEU A 311 -5.40 -7.43 -35.05
N MET A 312 -4.62 -6.44 -35.47
CA MET A 312 -3.23 -6.28 -35.07
C MET A 312 -3.10 -5.99 -33.56
N GLN A 313 -3.95 -5.13 -33.02
CA GLN A 313 -4.02 -4.92 -31.56
C GLN A 313 -4.46 -6.20 -30.84
N LEU A 314 -5.38 -6.99 -31.40
CA LEU A 314 -5.76 -8.28 -30.84
C LEU A 314 -4.58 -9.29 -30.86
N ALA A 315 -3.75 -9.28 -31.92
CA ALA A 315 -2.52 -10.07 -31.96
C ALA A 315 -1.51 -9.62 -30.90
N GLN A 316 -1.48 -8.31 -30.57
CA GLN A 316 -0.68 -7.79 -29.47
C GLN A 316 -1.18 -8.33 -28.11
N VAL A 317 -2.50 -8.44 -27.90
CA VAL A 317 -3.07 -9.08 -26.71
C VAL A 317 -2.55 -10.51 -26.55
N LEU A 318 -2.61 -11.33 -27.60
CA LEU A 318 -2.12 -12.71 -27.58
C LEU A 318 -0.61 -12.79 -27.29
N ARG A 319 0.18 -11.88 -27.85
CA ARG A 319 1.63 -11.78 -27.58
C ARG A 319 1.90 -11.46 -26.11
N LEU A 320 1.16 -10.51 -25.53
CA LEU A 320 1.29 -10.15 -24.12
C LEU A 320 0.89 -11.31 -23.19
N VAL A 321 -0.11 -12.10 -23.58
CA VAL A 321 -0.48 -13.32 -22.84
C VAL A 321 0.67 -14.32 -22.83
N ASN A 322 1.32 -14.55 -23.96
CA ASN A 322 2.48 -15.45 -24.04
C ASN A 322 3.66 -14.95 -23.18
N VAL A 323 3.98 -13.66 -23.26
CA VAL A 323 5.06 -13.06 -22.44
C VAL A 323 4.73 -13.18 -20.96
N GLY A 324 3.51 -12.82 -20.57
CA GLY A 324 3.06 -12.92 -19.18
C GLY A 324 3.05 -14.34 -18.63
N ALA A 325 2.72 -15.35 -19.46
CA ALA A 325 2.81 -16.76 -19.07
C ALA A 325 4.26 -17.18 -18.78
N LEU A 326 5.23 -16.74 -19.59
CA LEU A 326 6.65 -16.97 -19.34
C LEU A 326 7.13 -16.27 -18.07
N THR A 327 6.65 -15.05 -17.83
CA THR A 327 6.96 -14.31 -16.61
C THR A 327 6.35 -14.99 -15.39
N LEU A 328 5.11 -15.51 -15.48
CA LEU A 328 4.49 -16.30 -14.41
C LEU A 328 5.31 -17.56 -14.09
N ALA A 329 5.76 -18.29 -15.10
CA ALA A 329 6.63 -19.44 -14.90
C ALA A 329 7.95 -19.07 -14.19
N ALA A 330 8.52 -17.89 -14.49
CA ALA A 330 9.67 -17.36 -13.76
C ALA A 330 9.35 -17.05 -12.29
N VAL A 331 8.16 -16.49 -11.98
CA VAL A 331 7.68 -16.27 -10.60
C VAL A 331 7.58 -17.62 -9.87
N GLU A 332 6.99 -18.63 -10.46
CA GLU A 332 6.77 -19.94 -9.84
C GLU A 332 8.07 -20.69 -9.58
N THR A 333 8.98 -20.67 -10.53
CA THR A 333 10.28 -21.36 -10.41
C THR A 333 11.34 -20.57 -9.65
N GLY A 334 11.17 -19.25 -9.50
CA GLY A 334 12.16 -18.36 -8.91
C GLY A 334 13.37 -18.13 -9.83
N ARG A 335 13.14 -18.15 -11.15
CA ARG A 335 14.14 -17.82 -12.17
C ARG A 335 14.15 -16.33 -12.50
N VAL A 336 15.14 -15.90 -13.26
CA VAL A 336 15.19 -14.52 -13.77
C VAL A 336 14.10 -14.36 -14.84
N PRO A 337 13.25 -13.33 -14.76
CA PRO A 337 12.20 -13.12 -15.74
C PRO A 337 12.78 -12.68 -17.09
N PRO A 338 12.09 -12.96 -18.20
CA PRO A 338 12.42 -12.36 -19.48
C PRO A 338 12.13 -10.84 -19.41
N GLY A 339 13.12 -10.02 -19.75
CA GLY A 339 13.02 -8.56 -19.78
C GLY A 339 13.52 -7.83 -18.53
N ALA A 340 13.78 -6.54 -18.68
CA ALA A 340 14.26 -5.70 -17.59
C ALA A 340 13.14 -5.38 -16.58
N PRO A 341 13.40 -5.43 -15.28
CA PRO A 341 12.42 -5.08 -14.27
C PRO A 341 12.18 -3.58 -14.26
N GLY A 342 11.16 -3.11 -14.99
CA GLY A 342 10.65 -1.74 -14.86
C GLY A 342 10.04 -1.55 -13.47
N ALA A 343 10.43 -0.50 -12.75
CA ALA A 343 9.81 -0.19 -11.47
C ALA A 343 8.45 0.49 -11.71
N LEU A 344 7.36 -0.13 -11.25
CA LEU A 344 6.07 0.56 -11.19
C LEU A 344 6.18 1.74 -10.23
N SER A 345 5.75 2.89 -10.68
CA SER A 345 5.70 4.11 -9.88
C SER A 345 4.30 4.27 -9.29
N TRP A 346 4.20 4.43 -7.99
CA TRP A 346 2.92 4.63 -7.31
C TRP A 346 2.65 6.12 -7.06
N HIS A 347 1.38 6.47 -6.94
CA HIS A 347 0.98 7.83 -6.61
C HIS A 347 1.41 8.19 -5.17
N ARG A 348 2.09 9.34 -5.01
CA ARG A 348 2.46 9.92 -3.71
C ARG A 348 1.67 11.21 -3.50
N ASP A 349 0.78 11.19 -2.52
CA ASP A 349 -0.01 12.37 -2.15
C ASP A 349 0.75 13.18 -1.09
N ILE A 350 1.59 14.11 -1.55
CA ILE A 350 2.44 14.93 -0.69
C ILE A 350 1.57 15.85 0.18
N GLU A 351 0.53 16.45 -0.38
CA GLU A 351 -0.38 17.34 0.34
C GLU A 351 -1.05 16.61 1.51
N GLN A 352 -1.58 15.40 1.26
CA GLN A 352 -2.16 14.58 2.33
C GLN A 352 -1.13 14.20 3.38
N GLY A 353 0.10 13.90 2.98
CA GLY A 353 1.21 13.60 3.90
C GLY A 353 1.51 14.77 4.82
N VAL A 354 1.67 15.97 4.27
CA VAL A 354 1.96 17.20 5.04
C VAL A 354 0.78 17.56 5.96
N LEU A 355 -0.45 17.55 5.45
CA LEU A 355 -1.63 17.81 6.29
C LEU A 355 -1.76 16.78 7.42
N GLY A 356 -1.42 15.51 7.18
CA GLY A 356 -1.35 14.46 8.20
C GLY A 356 -0.32 14.77 9.28
N GLY A 357 0.86 15.24 8.88
CA GLY A 357 1.92 15.69 9.78
C GLY A 357 1.49 16.89 10.63
N VAL A 358 0.94 17.93 10.01
CA VAL A 358 0.44 19.13 10.71
C VAL A 358 -0.66 18.76 11.72
N ARG A 359 -1.63 17.93 11.31
CA ARG A 359 -2.67 17.44 12.23
C ARG A 359 -2.07 16.71 13.43
N SER A 360 -1.07 15.85 13.22
CA SER A 360 -0.42 15.11 14.31
C SER A 360 0.34 16.05 15.26
N ALA A 361 1.02 17.08 14.73
CA ALA A 361 1.70 18.08 15.53
C ALA A 361 0.70 18.89 16.39
N LEU A 362 -0.37 19.38 15.79
CA LEU A 362 -1.40 20.16 16.50
C LEU A 362 -2.09 19.31 17.58
N ALA A 363 -2.40 18.05 17.29
CA ALA A 363 -2.98 17.14 18.24
C ALA A 363 -2.04 16.86 19.42
N PHE A 364 -0.75 16.62 19.14
CA PHE A 364 0.27 16.44 20.17
C PHE A 364 0.39 17.67 21.07
N LEU A 365 0.47 18.88 20.49
CA LEU A 365 0.53 20.14 21.23
C LEU A 365 -0.72 20.38 22.08
N ALA A 366 -1.91 20.01 21.58
CA ALA A 366 -3.16 20.13 22.37
C ALA A 366 -3.12 19.23 23.61
N VAL A 367 -2.65 17.98 23.48
CA VAL A 367 -2.50 17.07 24.65
C VAL A 367 -1.43 17.58 25.60
N ALA A 368 -0.32 18.11 25.08
CA ALA A 368 0.74 18.69 25.89
C ALA A 368 0.28 19.94 26.64
N ALA A 369 -0.47 20.82 25.98
CA ALA A 369 -1.08 22.00 26.60
C ALA A 369 -2.06 21.59 27.72
N PHE A 370 -2.95 20.61 27.46
CA PHE A 370 -3.84 20.07 28.48
C PHE A 370 -3.06 19.58 29.70
N TRP A 371 -1.99 18.80 29.49
CA TRP A 371 -1.12 18.36 30.59
C TRP A 371 -0.52 19.53 31.37
N MET A 372 0.05 20.53 30.68
CA MET A 372 0.67 21.69 31.34
C MET A 372 -0.36 22.51 32.14
N PHE A 373 -1.55 22.77 31.59
CA PHE A 373 -2.58 23.57 32.27
C PHE A 373 -3.20 22.85 33.46
N THR A 374 -3.30 21.51 33.40
CA THR A 374 -3.91 20.74 34.50
C THR A 374 -2.90 20.34 35.57
N ALA A 375 -1.59 20.48 35.29
CA ALA A 375 -0.50 19.99 36.14
C ALA A 375 -0.69 18.52 36.59
N TRP A 376 -1.35 17.70 35.72
CA TRP A 376 -1.65 16.30 36.02
C TRP A 376 -0.36 15.46 36.12
N PRO A 377 -0.08 14.83 37.28
CA PRO A 377 1.17 14.09 37.47
C PRO A 377 1.43 12.98 36.45
N SER A 378 0.37 12.28 36.03
CA SER A 378 0.46 11.20 35.02
C SER A 378 0.27 11.70 33.59
N GLY A 379 0.05 13.00 33.37
CA GLY A 379 -0.24 13.58 32.06
C GLY A 379 0.90 13.44 31.05
N LEU A 380 2.14 13.41 31.53
CA LEU A 380 3.32 13.12 30.68
C LEU A 380 3.19 11.77 29.97
N GLY A 381 2.66 10.75 30.64
CA GLY A 381 2.35 9.45 30.03
C GLY A 381 1.26 9.56 28.94
N ALA A 382 0.24 10.39 29.15
CA ALA A 382 -0.80 10.64 28.15
C ALA A 382 -0.22 11.34 26.91
N VAL A 383 0.67 12.34 27.08
CA VAL A 383 1.37 13.01 25.98
C VAL A 383 2.23 12.02 25.20
N SER A 384 3.01 11.18 25.89
CA SER A 384 3.88 10.18 25.25
C SER A 384 3.07 9.21 24.40
N ILE A 385 2.00 8.63 24.95
CA ILE A 385 1.20 7.64 24.23
C ILE A 385 0.37 8.29 23.10
N SER A 386 -0.06 9.53 23.24
CA SER A 386 -0.70 10.26 22.15
C SER A 386 0.26 10.42 20.96
N GLY A 387 1.52 10.78 21.21
CA GLY A 387 2.58 10.83 20.18
C GLY A 387 2.77 9.49 19.47
N VAL A 388 2.75 8.37 20.20
CA VAL A 388 2.79 7.02 19.62
C VAL A 388 1.61 6.77 18.69
N VAL A 389 0.39 7.04 19.13
CA VAL A 389 -0.84 6.75 18.37
C VAL A 389 -0.96 7.66 17.15
N LEU A 390 -0.64 8.95 17.31
CA LEU A 390 -0.62 9.92 16.23
C LEU A 390 0.37 9.52 15.14
N SER A 391 1.58 9.08 15.51
CA SER A 391 2.59 8.59 14.57
C SER A 391 2.16 7.28 13.90
N LEU A 392 1.60 6.34 14.66
CA LEU A 392 1.28 4.99 14.18
C LEU A 392 0.09 4.94 13.21
N PHE A 393 -0.91 5.80 13.41
CA PHE A 393 -2.18 5.71 12.67
C PHE A 393 -2.42 6.85 11.68
N ALA A 394 -1.69 7.97 11.76
CA ALA A 394 -1.93 9.11 10.86
C ALA A 394 -1.80 8.79 9.37
N ALA A 395 -0.90 7.87 9.01
CA ALA A 395 -0.67 7.41 7.64
C ALA A 395 -1.65 6.31 7.18
N ARG A 396 -2.56 5.83 8.04
CA ARG A 396 -3.57 4.82 7.69
C ARG A 396 -4.70 5.43 6.88
N GLU A 397 -5.32 4.63 6.01
CA GLU A 397 -6.48 5.07 5.20
C GLU A 397 -7.66 5.52 6.09
N ASN A 398 -7.94 4.79 7.16
CA ASN A 398 -8.94 5.15 8.15
C ASN A 398 -8.30 5.20 9.55
N PRO A 399 -7.66 6.33 9.90
CA PRO A 399 -6.94 6.46 11.16
C PRO A 399 -7.88 6.41 12.37
N SER A 400 -9.10 6.94 12.27
CA SER A 400 -10.09 6.94 13.34
C SER A 400 -10.55 5.53 13.71
N ALA A 401 -10.92 4.69 12.72
CA ALA A 401 -11.34 3.32 12.98
C ALA A 401 -10.18 2.46 13.50
N SER A 402 -8.97 2.63 12.94
CA SER A 402 -7.79 1.87 13.37
C SER A 402 -7.39 2.21 14.80
N SER A 403 -7.37 3.49 15.17
CA SER A 403 -7.04 3.94 16.53
C SER A 403 -8.12 3.58 17.55
N LEU A 404 -9.41 3.58 17.15
CA LEU A 404 -10.50 3.11 18.01
C LEU A 404 -10.39 1.61 18.32
N ASN A 405 -10.08 0.78 17.31
CA ASN A 405 -9.85 -0.65 17.54
C ASN A 405 -8.63 -0.89 18.42
N PHE A 406 -7.59 -0.08 18.29
CA PHE A 406 -6.43 -0.09 19.16
C PHE A 406 -6.80 0.27 20.60
N LEU A 407 -7.60 1.32 20.81
CA LEU A 407 -8.13 1.71 22.13
C LEU A 407 -8.93 0.59 22.81
N LYS A 408 -9.79 -0.13 22.05
CA LYS A 408 -10.53 -1.28 22.57
C LYS A 408 -9.60 -2.37 23.12
N GLY A 409 -8.50 -2.67 22.40
CA GLY A 409 -7.49 -3.63 22.85
C GLY A 409 -6.79 -3.20 24.14
N ILE A 410 -6.45 -1.91 24.24
CA ILE A 410 -5.88 -1.32 25.47
C ILE A 410 -6.85 -1.44 26.63
N ALA A 411 -8.11 -1.02 26.43
CA ALA A 411 -9.12 -1.07 27.49
C ALA A 411 -9.32 -2.50 28.02
N LEU A 412 -9.32 -3.50 27.12
CA LEU A 412 -9.43 -4.90 27.53
C LEU A 412 -8.17 -5.41 28.26
N SER A 413 -6.99 -4.90 27.90
CA SER A 413 -5.73 -5.32 28.53
C SER A 413 -5.61 -4.92 30.01
N ILE A 414 -6.23 -3.81 30.41
CA ILE A 414 -6.08 -3.24 31.75
C ILE A 414 -6.64 -4.18 32.84
N PRO A 415 -7.91 -4.63 32.80
CA PRO A 415 -8.42 -5.54 33.85
C PRO A 415 -7.68 -6.88 33.88
N VAL A 416 -7.30 -7.42 32.70
CA VAL A 416 -6.56 -8.68 32.62
C VAL A 416 -5.15 -8.50 33.21
N ALA A 417 -4.47 -7.41 32.92
CA ALA A 417 -3.17 -7.09 33.50
C ALA A 417 -3.26 -6.85 35.01
N GLY A 418 -4.32 -6.20 35.48
CA GLY A 418 -4.58 -6.00 36.89
C GLY A 418 -4.76 -7.32 37.63
N CYS A 419 -5.58 -8.24 37.11
CA CYS A 419 -5.74 -9.57 37.66
C CYS A 419 -4.42 -10.34 37.74
N VAL A 420 -3.64 -10.34 36.63
CA VAL A 420 -2.34 -11.02 36.61
C VAL A 420 -1.38 -10.40 37.63
N ARG A 421 -1.23 -9.06 37.61
CA ARG A 421 -0.25 -8.35 38.43
C ARG A 421 -0.55 -8.43 39.92
N PHE A 422 -1.82 -8.26 40.34
CA PHE A 422 -2.18 -8.11 41.73
C PHE A 422 -2.80 -9.37 42.38
N ALA A 423 -3.39 -10.28 41.57
CA ALA A 423 -4.00 -11.49 42.10
C ALA A 423 -3.16 -12.75 41.85
N LEU A 424 -2.45 -12.85 40.71
CA LEU A 424 -1.71 -14.09 40.40
C LEU A 424 -0.23 -14.00 40.77
N LEU A 425 0.48 -12.94 40.35
CA LEU A 425 1.94 -12.84 40.52
C LEU A 425 2.40 -12.80 41.98
N PRO A 426 1.70 -12.18 42.93
CA PRO A 426 2.15 -12.23 44.35
C PRO A 426 2.24 -13.63 44.94
N GLY A 427 1.52 -14.60 44.37
CA GLY A 427 1.56 -16.00 44.80
C GLY A 427 2.44 -16.90 43.93
N PHE A 428 3.14 -16.34 42.93
CA PHE A 428 3.92 -17.12 41.97
C PHE A 428 5.41 -16.85 42.13
N ASP A 429 6.17 -17.90 42.44
CA ASP A 429 7.63 -17.82 42.52
C ASP A 429 8.29 -18.47 41.29
N GLY A 430 9.27 -17.80 40.75
CA GLY A 430 10.10 -18.29 39.67
C GLY A 430 9.59 -18.00 38.25
N PHE A 431 10.52 -18.04 37.32
CA PHE A 431 10.31 -17.69 35.91
C PHE A 431 9.26 -18.56 35.18
N PRO A 432 9.17 -19.89 35.38
CA PRO A 432 8.16 -20.71 34.71
C PRO A 432 6.72 -20.28 35.00
N LEU A 433 6.42 -19.95 36.25
CA LEU A 433 5.08 -19.49 36.66
C LEU A 433 4.77 -18.10 36.11
N LEU A 434 5.77 -17.21 36.06
CA LEU A 434 5.64 -15.92 35.34
C LEU A 434 5.30 -16.13 33.87
N CYS A 435 6.01 -17.05 33.18
CA CYS A 435 5.72 -17.39 31.79
C CYS A 435 4.31 -17.95 31.60
N MET A 436 3.77 -18.75 32.54
CA MET A 436 2.40 -19.22 32.47
C MET A 436 1.39 -18.08 32.66
N ALA A 437 1.60 -17.21 33.65
CA ALA A 437 0.72 -16.10 33.96
C ALA A 437 0.63 -15.09 32.78
N LEU A 438 1.75 -14.81 32.13
CA LEU A 438 1.80 -13.94 30.93
C LEU A 438 1.38 -14.69 29.67
N GLY A 439 1.79 -15.94 29.51
CA GLY A 439 1.67 -16.72 28.29
C GLY A 439 0.23 -17.03 27.91
N VAL A 440 -0.62 -17.36 28.89
CA VAL A 440 -2.02 -17.73 28.62
C VAL A 440 -2.79 -16.57 27.96
N PRO A 441 -2.87 -15.35 28.54
CA PRO A 441 -3.56 -14.23 27.87
C PRO A 441 -2.93 -13.85 26.52
N LEU A 442 -1.60 -13.88 26.43
CA LEU A 442 -0.87 -13.55 25.20
C LEU A 442 -1.08 -14.60 24.10
N PHE A 443 -1.25 -15.87 24.45
CA PHE A 443 -1.53 -16.93 23.47
C PHE A 443 -2.89 -16.70 22.79
N PHE A 444 -3.95 -16.49 23.57
CA PHE A 444 -5.28 -16.21 23.02
C PHE A 444 -5.31 -14.90 22.21
N ALA A 445 -4.64 -13.87 22.69
CA ALA A 445 -4.49 -12.63 21.93
C ALA A 445 -3.72 -12.85 20.61
N SER A 446 -2.67 -13.68 20.62
CA SER A 446 -1.92 -14.03 19.39
C SER A 446 -2.75 -14.79 18.37
N LEU A 447 -3.67 -15.66 18.80
CA LEU A 447 -4.64 -16.30 17.88
C LEU A 447 -5.52 -15.25 17.19
N CYS A 448 -5.97 -14.23 17.93
CA CYS A 448 -6.76 -13.14 17.37
C CYS A 448 -5.95 -12.23 16.42
N MET A 449 -4.62 -12.13 16.57
CA MET A 449 -3.76 -11.33 15.67
C MET A 449 -3.76 -11.84 14.22
N SER A 450 -4.06 -13.12 14.00
CA SER A 450 -4.14 -13.72 12.66
C SER A 450 -5.39 -13.29 11.88
N ARG A 451 -6.41 -12.76 12.55
CA ARG A 451 -7.67 -12.31 11.94
C ARG A 451 -7.62 -10.82 11.64
N ALA A 452 -7.83 -10.44 10.37
CA ALA A 452 -7.72 -9.06 9.91
C ALA A 452 -8.57 -8.07 10.74
N ASN A 453 -9.81 -8.47 11.11
CA ASN A 453 -10.75 -7.64 11.87
C ASN A 453 -10.32 -7.43 13.34
N LEU A 454 -9.57 -8.36 13.92
CA LEU A 454 -9.15 -8.36 15.33
C LEU A 454 -7.67 -7.97 15.50
N ALA A 455 -6.87 -8.01 14.44
CA ALA A 455 -5.42 -7.86 14.49
C ALA A 455 -4.96 -6.58 15.22
N ALA A 456 -5.61 -5.44 14.98
CA ALA A 456 -5.26 -4.18 15.63
C ALA A 456 -5.55 -4.20 17.14
N SER A 457 -6.72 -4.69 17.54
CA SER A 457 -7.11 -4.80 18.97
C SER A 457 -6.26 -5.84 19.69
N ALA A 458 -5.99 -6.99 19.06
CA ALA A 458 -5.18 -8.06 19.63
C ALA A 458 -3.71 -7.64 19.81
N SER A 459 -3.14 -6.94 18.82
CA SER A 459 -1.79 -6.38 18.93
C SER A 459 -1.70 -5.34 20.05
N ALA A 460 -2.70 -4.45 20.15
CA ALA A 460 -2.78 -3.47 21.23
C ALA A 460 -2.87 -4.17 22.59
N PHE A 461 -3.72 -5.19 22.70
CA PHE A 461 -3.83 -6.00 23.92
C PHE A 461 -2.46 -6.58 24.31
N CYS A 462 -1.75 -7.28 23.41
CA CYS A 462 -0.45 -7.87 23.72
C CYS A 462 0.55 -6.82 24.23
N ILE A 463 0.65 -5.68 23.55
CA ILE A 463 1.59 -4.60 23.87
C ILE A 463 1.28 -4.05 25.27
N PHE A 464 0.04 -3.64 25.49
CA PHE A 464 -0.34 -2.94 26.73
C PHE A 464 -0.56 -3.88 27.91
N PHE A 465 -0.94 -5.13 27.68
CA PHE A 465 -0.96 -6.15 28.72
C PHE A 465 0.43 -6.34 29.32
N VAL A 466 1.45 -6.56 28.48
CA VAL A 466 2.84 -6.73 28.94
C VAL A 466 3.35 -5.46 29.64
N ASN A 467 3.09 -4.28 29.08
CA ASN A 467 3.53 -3.01 29.67
C ASN A 467 2.81 -2.66 30.98
N ASN A 468 1.57 -3.08 31.17
CA ASN A 468 0.80 -2.84 32.39
C ASN A 468 1.15 -3.85 33.49
N VAL A 469 1.41 -5.11 33.13
CA VAL A 469 1.97 -6.08 34.11
C VAL A 469 3.36 -5.62 34.53
N GLY A 470 4.20 -5.18 33.58
CA GLY A 470 5.53 -4.62 33.84
C GLY A 470 6.46 -5.61 34.53
N PRO A 471 6.69 -6.82 33.95
CA PRO A 471 7.59 -7.79 34.57
C PRO A 471 9.00 -7.22 34.70
N SER A 472 9.57 -7.26 35.89
CA SER A 472 10.91 -6.76 36.22
C SER A 472 11.56 -7.65 37.29
N ASN A 473 12.89 -7.57 37.42
CA ASN A 473 13.62 -8.31 38.43
C ASN A 473 13.16 -7.94 39.86
N LEU A 474 12.75 -6.68 40.05
CA LEU A 474 12.18 -6.19 41.31
C LEU A 474 10.76 -5.68 41.05
N MET A 475 9.76 -6.54 41.29
CA MET A 475 8.35 -6.21 41.07
C MET A 475 7.84 -5.25 42.16
N THR A 476 7.14 -4.21 41.74
CA THR A 476 6.40 -3.32 42.65
C THR A 476 4.89 -3.49 42.44
N TYR A 477 4.11 -3.55 43.52
CA TYR A 477 2.68 -3.79 43.50
C TYR A 477 1.90 -2.54 43.93
N ASP A 478 2.12 -1.43 43.26
CA ASP A 478 1.42 -0.17 43.49
C ASP A 478 0.19 -0.07 42.57
N ILE A 479 -1.01 -0.19 43.18
CA ILE A 479 -2.30 -0.11 42.49
C ILE A 479 -2.57 1.31 42.01
N ALA A 480 -2.18 2.34 42.77
CA ALA A 480 -2.44 3.72 42.42
C ALA A 480 -1.62 4.12 41.19
N ALA A 481 -0.33 3.77 41.17
CA ALA A 481 0.54 3.99 40.00
C ALA A 481 0.03 3.22 38.76
N PHE A 482 -0.43 1.98 38.92
CA PHE A 482 -1.03 1.18 37.85
C PHE A 482 -2.28 1.84 37.27
N LEU A 483 -3.23 2.27 38.09
CA LEU A 483 -4.48 2.90 37.66
C LEU A 483 -4.20 4.26 36.99
N ASN A 484 -3.32 5.07 37.57
CA ASN A 484 -2.94 6.35 36.99
C ASN A 484 -2.30 6.20 35.59
N LYS A 485 -1.39 5.21 35.43
CA LYS A 485 -0.79 4.88 34.13
C LYS A 485 -1.85 4.39 33.14
N ALA A 486 -2.79 3.56 33.58
CA ALA A 486 -3.88 3.05 32.74
C ALA A 486 -4.81 4.18 32.27
N ILE A 487 -5.21 5.08 33.18
CA ILE A 487 -6.03 6.25 32.84
C ILE A 487 -5.29 7.17 31.87
N ALA A 488 -4.03 7.48 32.13
CA ALA A 488 -3.21 8.31 31.25
C ALA A 488 -3.12 7.72 29.84
N THR A 489 -2.97 6.40 29.74
CA THR A 489 -2.95 5.70 28.44
C THR A 489 -4.29 5.83 27.72
N LEU A 490 -5.41 5.57 28.41
CA LEU A 490 -6.75 5.66 27.81
C LEU A 490 -7.07 7.10 27.35
N VAL A 491 -6.73 8.09 28.16
CA VAL A 491 -6.94 9.51 27.84
C VAL A 491 -6.10 9.92 26.63
N GLY A 492 -4.80 9.62 26.63
CA GLY A 492 -3.90 9.97 25.53
C GLY A 492 -4.34 9.37 24.18
N VAL A 493 -4.71 8.08 24.18
CA VAL A 493 -5.22 7.40 22.98
C VAL A 493 -6.61 7.91 22.61
N GLY A 494 -7.49 8.14 23.60
CA GLY A 494 -8.84 8.66 23.41
C GLY A 494 -8.83 10.03 22.72
N ILE A 495 -7.97 10.96 23.17
CA ILE A 495 -7.81 12.27 22.52
C ILE A 495 -7.34 12.11 21.08
N ALA A 496 -6.37 11.24 20.81
CA ALA A 496 -5.92 10.98 19.43
C ALA A 496 -7.06 10.44 18.54
N VAL A 497 -7.91 9.54 19.06
CA VAL A 497 -9.10 9.04 18.34
C VAL A 497 -10.08 10.19 18.04
N VAL A 498 -10.34 11.06 19.01
CA VAL A 498 -11.23 12.22 18.86
C VAL A 498 -10.68 13.17 17.79
N VAL A 499 -9.39 13.49 17.83
CA VAL A 499 -8.76 14.35 16.81
C VAL A 499 -8.86 13.76 15.41
N PHE A 500 -8.59 12.45 15.25
CA PHE A 500 -8.74 11.78 13.97
C PHE A 500 -10.18 11.79 13.45
N ARG A 501 -11.16 11.79 14.34
CA ARG A 501 -12.58 11.84 14.00
C ARG A 501 -13.06 13.25 13.66
N LEU A 502 -12.59 14.26 14.40
CA LEU A 502 -13.00 15.66 14.22
C LEU A 502 -12.32 16.32 13.03
N ILE A 503 -11.08 15.92 12.71
CA ILE A 503 -10.31 16.49 11.62
C ILE A 503 -10.04 15.41 10.55
N PRO A 504 -11.07 15.00 9.77
CA PRO A 504 -10.87 14.07 8.67
C PRO A 504 -10.11 14.76 7.53
N LEU A 505 -8.99 14.19 7.09
CA LEU A 505 -8.17 14.76 6.00
C LEU A 505 -8.68 14.42 4.61
N ASN A 506 -9.61 13.48 4.51
CA ASN A 506 -10.16 12.99 3.25
C ASN A 506 -11.69 13.16 3.17
N PRO A 507 -12.24 14.38 3.14
CA PRO A 507 -13.58 14.54 2.63
C PRO A 507 -13.57 14.09 1.16
N GLY A 508 -14.49 13.18 0.77
CA GLY A 508 -14.49 12.49 -0.52
C GLY A 508 -14.28 13.39 -1.73
N GLU A 509 -14.88 14.58 -1.72
CA GLU A 509 -14.76 15.59 -2.78
C GLU A 509 -13.33 16.14 -2.94
N ARG A 510 -12.66 16.52 -1.85
CA ARG A 510 -11.27 17.02 -1.92
C ARG A 510 -10.31 15.94 -2.37
N HIS A 511 -10.53 14.71 -1.91
CA HIS A 511 -9.70 13.58 -2.32
C HIS A 511 -9.84 13.30 -3.82
N TYR A 512 -11.07 13.30 -4.34
CA TYR A 512 -11.32 13.17 -5.77
C TYR A 512 -10.61 14.27 -6.57
N ARG A 513 -10.83 15.55 -6.23
CA ARG A 513 -10.19 16.68 -6.93
C ARG A 513 -8.67 16.55 -6.98
N ARG A 514 -8.04 16.18 -5.87
CA ARG A 514 -6.58 15.97 -5.84
C ARG A 514 -6.14 14.83 -6.75
N MET A 515 -6.84 13.68 -6.69
CA MET A 515 -6.51 12.55 -7.56
C MET A 515 -6.70 12.91 -9.02
N PHE A 516 -7.76 13.64 -9.34
CA PHE A 516 -8.06 14.12 -10.68
C PHE A 516 -6.99 15.10 -11.20
N THR A 517 -6.70 16.16 -10.45
CA THR A 517 -5.65 17.13 -10.79
C THR A 517 -4.28 16.46 -10.95
N ALA A 518 -3.95 15.52 -10.06
CA ALA A 518 -2.72 14.74 -10.17
C ALA A 518 -2.70 13.85 -11.44
N SER A 519 -3.86 13.36 -11.90
CA SER A 519 -3.95 12.60 -13.16
C SER A 519 -3.72 13.48 -14.37
N LEU A 520 -4.31 14.68 -14.39
CA LEU A 520 -4.08 15.67 -15.46
C LEU A 520 -2.61 16.11 -15.52
N PHE A 521 -1.99 16.32 -14.36
CA PHE A 521 -0.58 16.68 -14.30
C PHE A 521 0.33 15.55 -14.82
N ASP A 522 0.03 14.30 -14.49
CA ASP A 522 0.78 13.15 -15.00
C ASP A 522 0.57 12.96 -16.51
N LEU A 523 -0.65 13.16 -17.02
CA LEU A 523 -0.92 13.18 -18.47
C LEU A 523 -0.13 14.28 -19.17
N ALA A 524 -0.07 15.48 -18.60
CA ALA A 524 0.74 16.56 -19.14
C ALA A 524 2.24 16.23 -19.14
N GLN A 525 2.76 15.56 -18.12
CA GLN A 525 4.14 15.09 -18.11
C GLN A 525 4.38 13.97 -19.12
N LEU A 526 3.37 13.16 -19.41
CA LEU A 526 3.49 12.04 -20.32
C LEU A 526 3.81 12.50 -21.75
N THR A 527 3.46 13.73 -22.12
CA THR A 527 3.76 14.30 -23.45
C THR A 527 5.28 14.45 -23.72
N SER A 528 6.11 14.59 -22.68
CA SER A 528 7.55 14.87 -22.80
C SER A 528 8.47 13.84 -22.15
N ARG A 529 7.94 12.93 -21.31
CA ARG A 529 8.75 11.95 -20.57
C ARG A 529 9.37 10.89 -21.50
N PRO A 530 10.61 10.39 -21.26
CA PRO A 530 11.20 9.31 -22.07
C PRO A 530 10.30 8.07 -22.10
N LEU A 531 10.07 7.51 -23.30
CA LEU A 531 9.12 6.41 -23.54
C LEU A 531 9.45 5.14 -22.75
N GLU A 532 10.72 4.79 -22.61
CA GLU A 532 11.16 3.57 -21.91
C GLU A 532 10.61 3.46 -20.46
N GLN A 533 10.40 4.59 -19.82
CA GLN A 533 9.92 4.66 -18.44
C GLN A 533 8.46 5.12 -18.33
N ALA A 534 7.93 5.75 -19.38
CA ALA A 534 6.64 6.44 -19.36
C ALA A 534 5.48 5.47 -19.08
N GLU A 535 5.51 4.31 -19.72
CA GLU A 535 4.46 3.28 -19.61
C GLU A 535 4.31 2.75 -18.20
N SER A 536 5.40 2.26 -17.59
CA SER A 536 5.37 1.69 -16.24
C SER A 536 5.12 2.76 -15.17
N TRP A 537 5.61 3.98 -15.40
CA TRP A 537 5.40 5.11 -14.53
C TRP A 537 3.94 5.56 -14.51
N PHE A 538 3.32 5.73 -15.67
CA PHE A 538 1.94 6.18 -15.78
C PHE A 538 0.94 5.11 -15.35
N GLY A 539 1.09 3.88 -15.87
CA GLY A 539 0.20 2.77 -15.57
C GLY A 539 0.14 2.43 -14.09
N GLY A 540 1.28 2.41 -13.39
CA GLY A 540 1.32 2.17 -11.94
C GLY A 540 0.61 3.28 -11.14
N ARG A 541 0.82 4.54 -11.48
CA ARG A 541 0.19 5.69 -10.79
C ARG A 541 -1.31 5.75 -11.03
N MET A 542 -1.76 5.49 -12.25
CA MET A 542 -3.20 5.45 -12.56
C MET A 542 -3.89 4.25 -11.92
N ALA A 543 -3.28 3.06 -11.94
CA ALA A 543 -3.80 1.88 -11.24
C ALA A 543 -4.06 2.17 -9.76
N ASP A 544 -3.12 2.81 -9.08
CA ASP A 544 -3.26 3.19 -7.69
C ASP A 544 -4.40 4.19 -7.44
N ARG A 545 -4.50 5.21 -8.29
CA ARG A 545 -5.57 6.21 -8.19
C ARG A 545 -6.95 5.59 -8.44
N LEU A 546 -7.07 4.73 -9.44
CA LEU A 546 -8.33 4.03 -9.73
C LEU A 546 -8.80 3.18 -8.54
N ILE A 547 -7.89 2.44 -7.89
CA ILE A 547 -8.21 1.69 -6.67
C ILE A 547 -8.66 2.60 -5.54
N ARG A 548 -7.98 3.72 -5.33
CA ARG A 548 -8.36 4.70 -4.30
C ARG A 548 -9.72 5.34 -4.61
N LEU A 549 -9.95 5.75 -5.87
CA LEU A 549 -11.23 6.32 -6.31
C LEU A 549 -12.38 5.31 -6.15
N SER A 550 -12.15 4.02 -6.45
CA SER A 550 -13.19 3.00 -6.32
C SER A 550 -13.69 2.83 -4.88
N ARG A 551 -12.78 2.89 -3.91
CA ARG A 551 -13.14 2.75 -2.48
C ARG A 551 -14.00 3.91 -1.98
N TYR A 552 -13.85 5.10 -2.59
CA TYR A 552 -14.66 6.27 -2.26
C TYR A 552 -15.96 6.33 -3.04
N SER A 553 -16.03 5.75 -4.25
CA SER A 553 -17.23 5.80 -5.10
C SER A 553 -18.46 5.18 -4.44
N ASP A 554 -18.27 4.15 -3.61
CA ASP A 554 -19.36 3.48 -2.91
C ASP A 554 -19.95 4.33 -1.75
N THR A 555 -19.19 5.32 -1.27
CA THR A 555 -19.62 6.25 -0.22
C THR A 555 -20.26 7.53 -0.77
N LEU A 556 -20.19 7.75 -2.10
CA LEU A 556 -20.72 8.93 -2.76
C LEU A 556 -22.18 8.73 -3.22
N PRO A 557 -22.99 9.80 -3.28
CA PRO A 557 -24.31 9.77 -3.92
C PRO A 557 -24.22 9.25 -5.36
N ALA A 558 -25.30 8.63 -5.85
CA ALA A 558 -25.34 8.01 -7.18
C ALA A 558 -24.96 8.96 -8.32
N GLU A 559 -25.33 10.26 -8.19
CA GLU A 559 -25.02 11.33 -9.14
C GLU A 559 -23.51 11.61 -9.29
N ARG A 560 -22.70 11.30 -8.26
CA ARG A 560 -21.24 11.52 -8.25
C ARG A 560 -20.42 10.27 -8.48
N ARG A 561 -21.04 9.14 -8.80
CA ARG A 561 -20.33 7.89 -9.12
C ARG A 561 -19.61 7.94 -10.48
N THR A 562 -19.88 8.98 -11.29
CA THR A 562 -19.17 9.28 -12.56
C THR A 562 -17.67 9.56 -12.37
N HIS A 563 -17.24 9.85 -11.16
CA HIS A 563 -15.82 10.09 -10.85
C HIS A 563 -14.89 8.93 -11.21
N TRP A 564 -15.38 7.71 -11.11
CA TRP A 564 -14.65 6.52 -11.56
C TRP A 564 -14.46 6.51 -13.08
N ASP A 565 -15.51 6.83 -13.83
CA ASP A 565 -15.48 6.84 -15.29
C ASP A 565 -14.52 7.89 -15.83
N ASN A 566 -14.43 9.06 -15.17
CA ASN A 566 -13.43 10.08 -15.48
C ASN A 566 -11.99 9.57 -15.22
N GLY A 567 -11.78 8.78 -14.18
CA GLY A 567 -10.49 8.12 -13.93
C GLY A 567 -10.12 7.12 -15.02
N LEU A 568 -11.09 6.37 -15.54
CA LEU A 568 -10.88 5.44 -16.66
C LEU A 568 -10.57 6.16 -17.96
N LEU A 569 -11.29 7.25 -18.29
CA LEU A 569 -11.01 8.07 -19.46
C LEU A 569 -9.61 8.68 -19.40
N GLY A 570 -9.15 9.08 -18.21
CA GLY A 570 -7.77 9.54 -18.02
C GLY A 570 -6.73 8.44 -18.25
N LEU A 571 -7.02 7.19 -17.86
CA LEU A 571 -6.16 6.05 -18.16
C LEU A 571 -6.10 5.80 -19.68
N ASP A 572 -7.25 5.74 -20.33
CA ASP A 572 -7.37 5.51 -21.77
C ASP A 572 -6.61 6.59 -22.58
N LEU A 573 -6.81 7.86 -22.24
CA LEU A 573 -6.13 8.99 -22.88
C LEU A 573 -4.60 8.88 -22.75
N GLY A 574 -4.10 8.47 -21.61
CA GLY A 574 -2.67 8.28 -21.39
C GLY A 574 -2.10 7.13 -22.21
N ASP A 575 -2.84 6.04 -22.35
CA ASP A 575 -2.42 4.89 -23.16
C ASP A 575 -2.37 5.26 -24.65
N GLU A 576 -3.35 6.01 -25.14
CA GLU A 576 -3.40 6.51 -26.52
C GLU A 576 -2.27 7.52 -26.81
N LEU A 577 -1.96 8.40 -25.86
CA LEU A 577 -0.81 9.30 -25.96
C LEU A 577 0.52 8.53 -26.04
N LEU A 578 0.68 7.46 -25.27
CA LEU A 578 1.86 6.60 -25.31
C LEU A 578 1.98 5.88 -26.64
N GLU A 579 0.88 5.35 -27.17
CA GLU A 579 0.85 4.65 -28.45
C GLU A 579 1.17 5.60 -29.62
N LEU A 580 0.57 6.80 -29.64
CA LEU A 580 0.88 7.83 -30.62
C LEU A 580 2.36 8.23 -30.59
N ARG A 581 2.91 8.44 -29.39
CA ARG A 581 4.33 8.79 -29.22
C ARG A 581 5.27 7.66 -29.63
N ALA A 582 4.91 6.41 -29.36
CA ALA A 582 5.69 5.25 -29.77
C ALA A 582 5.71 5.08 -31.29
N SER A 583 4.54 5.19 -31.95
CA SER A 583 4.40 5.09 -33.41
C SER A 583 5.11 6.22 -34.14
N LEU A 584 5.18 7.41 -33.54
CA LEU A 584 5.87 8.58 -34.11
C LEU A 584 7.32 8.74 -33.63
N SER A 585 7.88 7.76 -32.91
CA SER A 585 9.23 7.86 -32.33
C SER A 585 10.33 8.03 -33.38
N SER A 586 10.17 7.41 -34.55
CA SER A 586 11.11 7.46 -35.68
C SER A 586 10.86 8.65 -36.66
N SER A 587 9.85 9.51 -36.36
CA SER A 587 9.51 10.66 -37.25
C SER A 587 10.63 11.69 -37.31
N GLN A 588 10.85 12.27 -38.50
CA GLN A 588 11.87 13.31 -38.79
C GLN A 588 11.28 14.47 -39.56
N GLY A 589 12.00 15.59 -39.59
CA GLY A 589 11.64 16.77 -40.39
C GLY A 589 10.32 17.42 -39.96
N ALA A 590 9.46 17.76 -40.92
CA ALA A 590 8.19 18.45 -40.70
C ALA A 590 7.24 17.66 -39.79
N LEU A 591 7.19 16.33 -39.93
CA LEU A 591 6.35 15.48 -39.10
C LEU A 591 6.77 15.50 -37.61
N ALA A 592 8.08 15.50 -37.34
CA ALA A 592 8.59 15.62 -35.96
C ALA A 592 8.23 16.97 -35.33
N SER A 593 8.34 18.08 -36.12
CA SER A 593 7.97 19.41 -35.63
C SER A 593 6.48 19.50 -35.30
N VAL A 594 5.60 19.02 -36.17
CA VAL A 594 4.15 19.05 -35.94
C VAL A 594 3.74 18.14 -34.80
N ARG A 595 4.37 16.96 -34.68
CA ARG A 595 4.20 16.06 -33.50
C ARG A 595 4.54 16.79 -32.19
N ASP A 596 5.69 17.45 -32.15
CA ASP A 596 6.16 18.10 -30.92
C ASP A 596 5.29 19.31 -30.56
N ASP A 597 4.78 20.03 -31.57
CA ASP A 597 3.80 21.10 -31.36
C ASP A 597 2.47 20.56 -30.82
N TYR A 598 1.98 19.48 -31.39
CA TYR A 598 0.78 18.80 -30.93
C TYR A 598 0.89 18.34 -29.46
N LEU A 599 2.00 17.68 -29.10
CA LEU A 599 2.25 17.23 -27.74
C LEU A 599 2.39 18.41 -26.75
N ARG A 600 2.98 19.53 -27.17
CA ARG A 600 3.03 20.76 -26.35
C ARG A 600 1.65 21.35 -26.10
N GLN A 601 0.78 21.37 -27.11
CA GLN A 601 -0.59 21.82 -26.93
C GLN A 601 -1.38 20.95 -25.99
N TRP A 602 -1.23 19.62 -26.06
CA TRP A 602 -1.78 18.70 -25.06
C TRP A 602 -1.32 19.04 -23.64
N ALA A 603 -0.02 19.27 -23.45
CA ALA A 603 0.52 19.64 -22.15
C ALA A 603 -0.09 20.94 -21.60
N VAL A 604 -0.35 21.93 -22.47
CA VAL A 604 -0.98 23.20 -22.08
C VAL A 604 -2.43 22.99 -21.68
N VAL A 605 -3.23 22.32 -22.51
CA VAL A 605 -4.66 22.07 -22.26
C VAL A 605 -4.87 21.28 -20.95
N LEU A 606 -4.07 20.24 -20.73
CA LEU A 606 -4.14 19.43 -19.51
C LEU A 606 -3.74 20.22 -18.25
N LYS A 607 -2.81 21.17 -18.33
CA LYS A 607 -2.40 22.03 -17.22
C LYS A 607 -3.41 23.16 -16.91
N GLN A 608 -4.20 23.58 -17.90
CA GLN A 608 -5.17 24.67 -17.77
C GLN A 608 -6.49 24.27 -17.07
N GLY A 609 -6.66 23.01 -16.67
CA GLY A 609 -7.80 22.60 -15.88
C GLY A 609 -8.52 21.33 -16.34
N GLY A 610 -8.06 20.71 -17.42
CA GLY A 610 -8.59 19.40 -17.85
C GLY A 610 -9.83 19.49 -18.74
N PRO A 611 -10.63 18.42 -18.87
CA PRO A 611 -11.75 18.33 -19.78
C PRO A 611 -12.89 19.28 -19.40
N GLY A 612 -13.36 20.06 -20.36
CA GLY A 612 -14.51 20.95 -20.28
C GLY A 612 -15.09 21.18 -21.67
N VAL A 613 -16.36 21.57 -21.75
CA VAL A 613 -17.07 21.77 -23.03
C VAL A 613 -16.32 22.75 -23.93
N ASP A 614 -15.80 23.84 -23.35
CA ASP A 614 -15.06 24.86 -24.09
C ASP A 614 -13.68 24.38 -24.57
N GLN A 615 -13.15 23.30 -23.99
CA GLN A 615 -11.82 22.78 -24.32
C GLN A 615 -11.86 21.65 -25.35
N ALA A 616 -13.04 21.12 -25.65
CA ALA A 616 -13.20 20.03 -26.64
C ALA A 616 -12.63 20.41 -28.01
N ALA A 617 -12.87 21.64 -28.45
CA ALA A 617 -12.46 22.13 -29.79
C ALA A 617 -10.98 22.56 -29.87
N LEU A 618 -10.29 22.77 -28.74
CA LEU A 618 -8.92 23.32 -28.74
C LEU A 618 -7.90 22.40 -29.43
N LEU A 619 -8.17 21.09 -29.41
CA LEU A 619 -7.29 20.08 -29.98
C LEU A 619 -7.74 19.59 -31.37
N ASP A 620 -8.85 20.08 -31.92
CA ASP A 620 -9.36 19.67 -33.24
C ASP A 620 -8.45 20.12 -34.38
N ALA A 621 -8.12 21.41 -34.44
CA ALA A 621 -7.23 21.94 -35.47
C ALA A 621 -5.80 21.34 -35.43
N PRO A 622 -5.15 21.22 -34.23
CA PRO A 622 -3.87 20.52 -34.13
C PRO A 622 -3.92 19.05 -34.52
N SER A 623 -5.01 18.35 -34.17
CA SER A 623 -5.19 16.94 -34.56
C SER A 623 -5.32 16.79 -36.08
N THR A 624 -6.07 17.69 -36.73
CA THR A 624 -6.22 17.71 -38.20
C THR A 624 -4.90 18.00 -38.87
N ALA A 625 -4.14 19.00 -38.39
CA ALA A 625 -2.83 19.34 -38.94
C ALA A 625 -1.83 18.17 -38.83
N LEU A 626 -1.81 17.46 -37.72
CA LEU A 626 -0.96 16.27 -37.56
C LEU A 626 -1.41 15.14 -38.50
N LEU A 627 -2.71 14.94 -38.67
CA LEU A 627 -3.27 13.92 -39.56
C LEU A 627 -2.88 14.19 -41.00
N ASP A 628 -3.02 15.43 -41.46
CA ASP A 628 -2.67 15.86 -42.84
C ASP A 628 -1.17 15.64 -43.16
N VAL A 629 -0.30 15.95 -42.21
CA VAL A 629 1.15 15.74 -42.39
C VAL A 629 1.50 14.25 -42.31
N LEU A 630 0.81 13.47 -41.46
CA LEU A 630 1.01 12.04 -41.34
C LEU A 630 0.63 11.30 -42.64
N GLU A 631 -0.49 11.68 -43.26
CA GLU A 631 -0.95 11.08 -44.53
C GLU A 631 -0.04 11.39 -45.71
N ARG A 632 0.60 12.56 -45.73
CA ARG A 632 1.56 12.96 -46.77
C ARG A 632 2.98 12.43 -46.52
N SER A 633 3.25 11.88 -45.36
CA SER A 633 4.60 11.44 -45.00
C SER A 633 4.92 10.07 -45.57
N SER A 634 6.02 10.01 -46.36
CA SER A 634 6.61 8.75 -46.85
C SER A 634 7.75 8.23 -45.95
N VAL A 635 8.06 8.93 -44.87
CA VAL A 635 9.23 8.64 -44.02
C VAL A 635 8.95 7.48 -43.03
N LEU A 636 7.69 7.31 -42.61
CA LEU A 636 7.29 6.25 -41.68
C LEU A 636 6.98 4.95 -42.42
N ALA A 637 7.29 3.82 -41.77
CA ALA A 637 6.78 2.53 -42.20
C ALA A 637 5.25 2.57 -42.24
N GLU A 638 4.63 1.86 -43.18
CA GLU A 638 3.17 1.84 -43.37
C GLU A 638 2.45 1.45 -42.08
N LEU A 639 3.00 0.48 -41.35
CA LEU A 639 2.48 0.02 -40.09
C LEU A 639 2.46 1.14 -39.04
N ASP A 640 3.57 1.84 -38.84
CA ASP A 640 3.70 2.92 -37.85
C ASP A 640 2.77 4.09 -38.20
N ARG A 641 2.58 4.36 -39.50
CA ARG A 641 1.66 5.39 -39.99
C ARG A 641 0.21 5.04 -39.66
N GLN A 642 -0.21 3.78 -39.88
CA GLN A 642 -1.54 3.32 -39.55
C GLN A 642 -1.78 3.32 -38.04
N MET A 643 -0.80 2.90 -37.25
CA MET A 643 -0.87 2.94 -35.78
C MET A 643 -0.98 4.37 -35.26
N ALA A 644 -0.18 5.30 -35.79
CA ALA A 644 -0.24 6.71 -35.40
C ALA A 644 -1.59 7.36 -35.76
N ARG A 645 -2.14 7.05 -36.95
CA ARG A 645 -3.46 7.51 -37.37
C ARG A 645 -4.55 7.03 -36.44
N ALA A 646 -4.57 5.75 -36.13
CA ALA A 646 -5.58 5.15 -35.26
C ALA A 646 -5.48 5.69 -33.82
N ALA A 647 -4.26 5.79 -33.28
CA ALA A 647 -4.04 6.38 -31.96
C ALA A 647 -4.50 7.85 -31.88
N LEU A 648 -4.26 8.62 -32.95
CA LEU A 648 -4.70 10.02 -33.03
C LEU A 648 -6.23 10.16 -33.07
N LEU A 649 -6.92 9.32 -33.84
CA LEU A 649 -8.38 9.29 -33.90
C LEU A 649 -9.01 8.86 -32.57
N GLN A 650 -8.44 7.84 -31.92
CA GLN A 650 -8.88 7.39 -30.60
C GLN A 650 -8.67 8.48 -29.55
N LEU A 651 -7.51 9.13 -29.55
CA LEU A 651 -7.18 10.22 -28.64
C LEU A 651 -8.19 11.37 -28.75
N ARG A 652 -8.55 11.74 -29.99
CA ARG A 652 -9.58 12.76 -30.24
C ARG A 652 -10.95 12.32 -29.72
N PHE A 653 -11.36 11.08 -30.00
CA PHE A 653 -12.63 10.54 -29.55
C PHE A 653 -12.72 10.46 -28.02
N THR A 654 -11.68 9.94 -27.38
CA THR A 654 -11.62 9.83 -25.90
C THR A 654 -11.67 11.21 -25.25
N TRP A 655 -10.95 12.21 -25.83
CA TRP A 655 -10.96 13.58 -25.35
C TRP A 655 -12.33 14.23 -25.47
N GLN A 656 -12.97 14.15 -26.63
CA GLN A 656 -14.31 14.68 -26.86
C GLN A 656 -15.34 14.03 -25.92
N THR A 657 -15.27 12.71 -25.76
CA THR A 657 -16.13 11.98 -24.82
C THR A 657 -15.93 12.45 -23.38
N TRP A 658 -14.68 12.69 -22.97
CA TRP A 658 -14.37 13.20 -21.64
C TRP A 658 -14.89 14.62 -21.42
N CYS A 659 -14.69 15.50 -22.40
CA CYS A 659 -15.21 16.88 -22.34
C CYS A 659 -16.74 16.96 -22.29
N GLN A 660 -17.45 16.06 -23.00
CA GLN A 660 -18.92 16.00 -22.99
C GLN A 660 -19.51 15.51 -21.66
N ARG A 661 -18.80 14.60 -20.95
CA ARG A 661 -19.26 14.11 -19.65
C ARG A 661 -19.10 15.12 -18.52
N GLY A 662 -18.23 16.10 -18.71
CA GLY A 662 -17.88 17.09 -17.69
C GLY A 662 -17.11 16.50 -16.49
N VAL A 663 -16.68 17.36 -15.57
CA VAL A 663 -15.93 16.96 -14.35
C VAL A 663 -16.86 16.90 -13.15
#